data_4aaea91d5842afd856a643d695182917
#
_entry.id   4aaea91d5842afd856a643d695182917
#
_cell.length_a   1.000
_cell.length_b   1.000
_cell.length_c   1.000
_cell.angle_alpha   90.00
_cell.angle_beta   90.00
_cell.angle_gamma   90.00
#
_symmetry.space_group_name_H-M   'P 1'
#
loop_
_entity.id
_entity.type
_entity.pdbx_description
1 polymer ?
#
loop_
_entity_poly.entity_id
_entity_poly.type
_entity_poly.pdbx_seq_one_letter_code
_entity_poly.pdbx_strand_id
1 'polypeptide(L)'
;MEYHDNRLCISMRELVDGGVMTVPNYKQLSARGRIDIVRRGGRGGYALIAVSSLPDAYQDKLKDIYPDPSLEVLLAWLDANYEVDQAAVAYFNDWRNQCGHDHATDAHVKEYVTNASVLNACIKLYNNAKAIQKTMGQKYDWSMMSQAVEGYRMKTGHTLPASMLRFRKKVNEYQRDGYQCLISRKFGNQTSRKVDYRTERLILSIAVLPNKPFNTNVWELYNSFVCGELDVYDPETGELFDASEWTDKNGDPKSLSESTITNYLNKPKNRLFIEHSLDSYTTFMHEQMPHVHRHAPEFSFSKISFDDRDLPRKLKDTKARPKAYYAYDVTSQCVVGYAYNRNKNVDLVADCFRSMFRLIESKGWGCPAQVEVENHLMSQWKESFLKAGVLFPFVRFCAPMNSQEKYAEPMNGAKKRRVEHRNHLGIGRFYAKDRHYRTEAKKVFDEKNDTYEDKQYYTWEELIADDIRDIKEFNNTLHPNQKKYPGMTRWQVLEANMNPTLQPMDKSVWARFIGEHTETSIRRNSYCRVAYKDWWLSKTEVMERLDPNNYKVDAYYLTDEDGNATDVYIFQNDRLIDKLEDVGTFNTADAEQTDKDKEIFVNQQKKIAAFNAYVKKNAIASVGISKPEHSEEAAPPPPLELPPMESEQEMEVTYHISDPLADL
;
A
#
# COMPACT_ATOMS: atom_id res chain seq x y z
N MET A 1 -3.71 17.06 -45.92
CA MET A 1 -2.52 16.47 -46.57
C MET A 1 -2.89 15.56 -47.71
N GLU A 2 -2.07 15.41 -48.77
CA GLU A 2 -2.28 14.47 -49.88
C GLU A 2 -0.90 14.09 -50.47
N TYR A 3 -0.83 12.95 -51.15
CA TYR A 3 0.35 12.61 -51.95
C TYR A 3 0.29 13.27 -53.32
N HIS A 4 1.41 13.86 -53.74
CA HIS A 4 1.61 14.41 -55.10
C HIS A 4 2.99 14.02 -55.59
N ASP A 5 3.09 13.41 -56.77
CA ASP A 5 4.33 12.86 -57.33
C ASP A 5 5.13 11.97 -56.33
N ASN A 6 4.41 11.05 -55.66
CA ASN A 6 4.90 10.14 -54.62
C ASN A 6 5.48 10.81 -53.39
N ARG A 7 5.32 12.08 -53.20
CA ARG A 7 5.76 12.80 -52.01
C ARG A 7 4.56 13.20 -51.20
N LEU A 8 4.66 12.96 -49.87
CA LEU A 8 3.65 13.45 -48.93
C LEU A 8 3.71 14.97 -48.88
N CYS A 9 2.62 15.61 -49.20
CA CYS A 9 2.49 17.05 -49.26
C CYS A 9 1.41 17.55 -48.29
N ILE A 10 1.68 18.73 -47.75
CA ILE A 10 0.72 19.46 -46.92
C ILE A 10 0.40 20.79 -47.59
N SER A 11 -0.87 21.20 -47.52
CA SER A 11 -1.24 22.51 -48.05
C SER A 11 -0.77 23.66 -47.17
N MET A 12 -0.50 24.82 -47.80
CA MET A 12 -0.15 26.04 -47.06
C MET A 12 -1.23 26.40 -46.02
N ARG A 13 -2.49 26.12 -46.32
CA ARG A 13 -3.58 26.38 -45.41
C ARG A 13 -3.53 25.47 -44.19
N GLU A 14 -3.34 24.19 -44.37
CA GLU A 14 -3.20 23.23 -43.25
C GLU A 14 -2.01 23.56 -42.36
N LEU A 15 -0.85 24.00 -42.93
CA LEU A 15 0.31 24.44 -42.17
C LEU A 15 0.04 25.67 -41.30
N VAL A 16 -0.78 26.60 -41.79
CA VAL A 16 -1.09 27.85 -41.08
C VAL A 16 -2.23 27.65 -40.10
N ASP A 17 -3.34 27.05 -40.51
CA ASP A 17 -4.50 26.83 -39.67
C ASP A 17 -4.20 25.83 -38.51
N GLY A 18 -3.30 24.86 -38.76
CA GLY A 18 -2.80 23.94 -37.77
C GLY A 18 -1.73 24.53 -36.83
N GLY A 19 -1.38 25.79 -36.99
CA GLY A 19 -0.39 26.46 -36.10
C GLY A 19 1.05 25.97 -36.25
N VAL A 20 1.33 25.14 -37.29
CA VAL A 20 2.70 24.65 -37.55
C VAL A 20 3.60 25.78 -38.01
N MET A 21 3.10 26.67 -38.87
CA MET A 21 3.88 27.75 -39.47
C MET A 21 3.01 29.01 -39.65
N THR A 22 3.62 30.18 -39.48
CA THR A 22 2.92 31.46 -39.78
C THR A 22 3.03 31.83 -41.25
N VAL A 23 2.07 32.58 -41.74
CA VAL A 23 2.07 33.08 -43.14
C VAL A 23 3.36 33.84 -43.50
N PRO A 24 3.90 34.73 -42.67
CA PRO A 24 5.19 35.37 -42.92
C PRO A 24 6.35 34.39 -43.08
N ASN A 25 6.44 33.39 -42.21
CA ASN A 25 7.49 32.37 -42.30
C ASN A 25 7.37 31.52 -43.57
N TYR A 26 6.15 31.13 -43.92
CA TYR A 26 5.91 30.45 -45.19
C TYR A 26 6.43 31.26 -46.39
N LYS A 27 6.03 32.55 -46.50
CA LYS A 27 6.50 33.42 -47.57
C LYS A 27 8.03 33.56 -47.61
N GLN A 28 8.65 33.69 -46.46
CA GLN A 28 10.10 33.81 -46.35
C GLN A 28 10.83 32.53 -46.80
N LEU A 29 10.39 31.36 -46.31
CA LEU A 29 10.99 30.09 -46.68
C LEU A 29 10.78 29.76 -48.14
N SER A 30 9.60 30.05 -48.68
CA SER A 30 9.25 29.91 -50.09
C SER A 30 10.12 30.81 -50.97
N ALA A 31 10.25 32.09 -50.64
CA ALA A 31 11.10 33.05 -51.39
C ALA A 31 12.57 32.69 -51.40
N ARG A 32 13.05 32.04 -50.35
CA ARG A 32 14.46 31.57 -50.22
C ARG A 32 14.69 30.19 -50.78
N GLY A 33 13.68 29.55 -51.37
CA GLY A 33 13.78 28.19 -51.92
C GLY A 33 14.10 27.12 -50.87
N ARG A 34 13.81 27.35 -49.58
CA ARG A 34 14.11 26.41 -48.49
C ARG A 34 13.03 25.38 -48.24
N ILE A 35 11.88 25.54 -48.89
CA ILE A 35 10.76 24.58 -48.94
C ILE A 35 10.44 24.25 -50.37
N ASP A 36 10.16 22.99 -50.64
CA ASP A 36 9.82 22.54 -52.00
C ASP A 36 8.32 22.64 -52.24
N ILE A 37 7.90 23.55 -53.11
CA ILE A 37 6.49 23.78 -53.50
C ILE A 37 6.21 22.87 -54.70
N VAL A 38 5.66 21.71 -54.44
CA VAL A 38 5.36 20.69 -55.46
C VAL A 38 4.24 21.16 -56.38
N ARG A 39 3.26 21.89 -55.89
CA ARG A 39 2.18 22.51 -56.66
C ARG A 39 1.97 23.94 -56.19
N ARG A 40 1.99 24.91 -57.11
CA ARG A 40 1.70 26.31 -56.81
C ARG A 40 0.17 26.49 -56.61
N GLY A 41 -0.20 27.36 -55.66
CA GLY A 41 -1.59 27.76 -55.46
C GLY A 41 -2.12 28.54 -56.65
N GLY A 42 -3.43 28.40 -56.95
CA GLY A 42 -4.12 29.09 -58.04
C GLY A 42 -5.62 29.07 -57.85
N ARG A 43 -6.43 29.44 -58.91
CA ARG A 43 -7.89 29.37 -58.83
C ARG A 43 -8.33 27.94 -58.49
N GLY A 44 -8.85 27.75 -57.28
CA GLY A 44 -9.42 26.50 -56.79
C GLY A 44 -8.52 25.58 -55.95
N GLY A 45 -7.28 26.02 -55.60
CA GLY A 45 -6.44 25.18 -54.70
C GLY A 45 -5.29 25.94 -54.03
N TYR A 46 -4.90 25.47 -52.84
CA TYR A 46 -3.75 26.00 -52.12
C TYR A 46 -2.44 25.39 -52.64
N ALA A 47 -1.33 26.08 -52.39
CA ALA A 47 0.01 25.53 -52.64
C ALA A 47 0.25 24.26 -51.83
N LEU A 48 0.84 23.23 -52.46
CA LEU A 48 1.26 22.00 -51.79
C LEU A 48 2.78 22.02 -51.58
N ILE A 49 3.19 21.75 -50.39
CA ILE A 49 4.60 21.73 -49.92
C ILE A 49 4.96 20.30 -49.56
N ALA A 50 6.10 19.79 -50.04
CA ALA A 50 6.61 18.48 -49.64
C ALA A 50 6.95 18.49 -48.13
N VAL A 51 6.35 17.60 -47.38
CA VAL A 51 6.58 17.51 -45.93
C VAL A 51 8.06 17.27 -45.61
N SER A 52 8.74 16.46 -46.42
CA SER A 52 10.17 16.19 -46.28
C SER A 52 11.07 17.40 -46.53
N SER A 53 10.58 18.46 -47.17
CA SER A 53 11.33 19.69 -47.43
C SER A 53 11.17 20.75 -46.34
N LEU A 54 10.28 20.51 -45.37
CA LEU A 54 10.12 21.40 -44.25
C LEU A 54 11.34 21.35 -43.33
N PRO A 55 11.83 22.46 -42.78
CA PRO A 55 12.86 22.45 -41.75
C PRO A 55 12.45 21.60 -40.54
N ASP A 56 13.43 20.92 -39.91
CA ASP A 56 13.21 19.94 -38.83
C ASP A 56 12.25 20.43 -37.73
N ALA A 57 12.41 21.67 -37.29
CA ALA A 57 11.55 22.27 -36.26
C ALA A 57 10.06 22.34 -36.66
N TYR A 58 9.74 22.39 -37.95
CA TYR A 58 8.36 22.35 -38.44
C TYR A 58 7.90 20.91 -38.71
N GLN A 59 8.82 20.01 -39.08
CA GLN A 59 8.50 18.59 -39.17
C GLN A 59 8.18 18.01 -37.78
N ASP A 60 8.91 18.41 -36.75
CA ASP A 60 8.68 17.96 -35.37
C ASP A 60 7.32 18.47 -34.86
N LYS A 61 7.01 19.76 -35.07
CA LYS A 61 5.66 20.28 -34.78
C LYS A 61 4.54 19.58 -35.54
N LEU A 62 4.83 19.16 -36.79
CA LEU A 62 3.87 18.43 -37.56
C LEU A 62 3.63 17.02 -37.00
N LYS A 63 4.69 16.35 -36.50
CA LYS A 63 4.59 15.05 -35.84
C LYS A 63 3.86 15.13 -34.49
N ASP A 64 4.01 16.24 -33.75
CA ASP A 64 3.27 16.46 -32.53
C ASP A 64 1.74 16.54 -32.77
N ILE A 65 1.35 17.12 -33.91
CA ILE A 65 -0.08 17.24 -34.31
C ILE A 65 -0.57 15.97 -35.00
N TYR A 66 0.28 15.40 -35.86
CA TYR A 66 -0.01 14.20 -36.65
C TYR A 66 1.10 13.17 -36.47
N PRO A 67 0.98 12.28 -35.47
CA PRO A 67 2.02 11.29 -35.16
C PRO A 67 2.42 10.41 -36.35
N ASP A 68 1.45 10.06 -37.20
CA ASP A 68 1.65 9.40 -38.50
C ASP A 68 0.93 10.16 -39.60
N PRO A 69 1.61 11.13 -40.24
CA PRO A 69 1.00 11.95 -41.30
C PRO A 69 0.52 11.14 -42.49
N SER A 70 1.09 10.00 -42.79
CA SER A 70 0.67 9.12 -43.89
C SER A 70 -0.65 8.43 -43.59
N LEU A 71 -0.82 8.00 -42.33
CA LEU A 71 -2.05 7.38 -41.85
C LEU A 71 -3.21 8.39 -41.79
N GLU A 72 -2.93 9.64 -41.43
CA GLU A 72 -3.91 10.73 -41.41
C GLU A 72 -4.53 11.00 -42.77
N VAL A 73 -3.78 10.89 -43.85
CA VAL A 73 -4.34 11.04 -45.23
C VAL A 73 -5.38 9.98 -45.51
N LEU A 74 -5.14 8.74 -45.07
CA LEU A 74 -6.09 7.64 -45.21
C LEU A 74 -7.32 7.78 -44.31
N LEU A 75 -7.11 8.22 -43.05
CA LEU A 75 -8.22 8.49 -42.13
C LEU A 75 -9.13 9.59 -42.67
N ALA A 76 -8.54 10.67 -43.19
CA ALA A 76 -9.30 11.73 -43.86
C ALA A 76 -10.08 11.23 -45.11
N TRP A 77 -9.47 10.31 -45.88
CA TRP A 77 -10.18 9.66 -47.00
C TRP A 77 -11.36 8.84 -46.49
N LEU A 78 -11.17 7.99 -45.47
CA LEU A 78 -12.25 7.19 -44.92
C LEU A 78 -13.37 8.07 -44.41
N ASP A 79 -13.07 9.16 -43.72
CA ASP A 79 -14.06 10.13 -43.25
C ASP A 79 -14.86 10.76 -44.40
N ALA A 80 -14.19 11.17 -45.46
CA ALA A 80 -14.83 11.83 -46.60
C ALA A 80 -15.66 10.87 -47.49
N ASN A 81 -15.39 9.55 -47.37
CA ASN A 81 -16.04 8.54 -48.24
C ASN A 81 -16.85 7.51 -47.45
N TYR A 82 -16.92 7.63 -46.14
CA TYR A 82 -17.78 6.82 -45.31
C TYR A 82 -19.23 7.30 -45.45
N GLU A 83 -20.06 6.43 -45.95
CA GLU A 83 -21.52 6.63 -46.05
C GLU A 83 -22.20 5.37 -45.53
N VAL A 84 -23.27 5.52 -44.76
CA VAL A 84 -24.05 4.37 -44.32
C VAL A 84 -24.68 3.69 -45.51
N ASP A 85 -24.36 2.43 -45.74
CA ASP A 85 -24.85 1.63 -46.82
C ASP A 85 -26.34 1.30 -46.65
N GLN A 86 -27.21 2.03 -47.31
CA GLN A 86 -28.66 1.85 -47.22
C GLN A 86 -29.12 0.51 -47.80
N ALA A 87 -28.41 -0.03 -48.78
CA ALA A 87 -28.73 -1.37 -49.33
C ALA A 87 -28.38 -2.46 -48.30
N ALA A 88 -27.28 -2.28 -47.53
CA ALA A 88 -26.95 -3.15 -46.41
C ALA A 88 -28.00 -3.06 -45.29
N VAL A 89 -28.51 -1.86 -44.98
CA VAL A 89 -29.59 -1.66 -44.02
C VAL A 89 -30.83 -2.47 -44.42
N ALA A 90 -31.26 -2.34 -45.66
CA ALA A 90 -32.39 -3.11 -46.17
C ALA A 90 -32.12 -4.63 -46.09
N TYR A 91 -30.96 -5.07 -46.62
CA TYR A 91 -30.57 -6.48 -46.62
C TYR A 91 -30.56 -7.12 -45.22
N PHE A 92 -29.92 -6.48 -44.24
CA PHE A 92 -29.82 -7.04 -42.90
C PHE A 92 -31.11 -6.92 -42.10
N ASN A 93 -31.98 -5.97 -42.39
CA ASN A 93 -33.32 -5.95 -41.80
C ASN A 93 -34.18 -7.09 -42.35
N ASP A 94 -34.13 -7.33 -43.67
CA ASP A 94 -34.83 -8.48 -44.26
C ASP A 94 -34.28 -9.80 -43.74
N TRP A 95 -32.95 -9.93 -43.65
CA TRP A 95 -32.29 -11.10 -43.06
C TRP A 95 -32.72 -11.34 -41.61
N ARG A 96 -32.82 -10.30 -40.77
CA ARG A 96 -33.30 -10.40 -39.42
C ARG A 96 -34.72 -10.93 -39.31
N ASN A 97 -35.59 -10.51 -40.23
CA ASN A 97 -37.01 -10.87 -40.21
C ASN A 97 -37.29 -12.26 -40.81
N GLN A 98 -36.26 -12.97 -41.30
CA GLN A 98 -36.44 -14.31 -41.85
C GLN A 98 -36.66 -15.35 -40.73
N CYS A 99 -37.43 -16.38 -41.02
CA CYS A 99 -37.67 -17.49 -40.09
C CYS A 99 -36.37 -18.16 -39.66
N GLY A 100 -36.19 -18.40 -38.38
CA GLY A 100 -34.99 -18.98 -37.80
C GLY A 100 -33.91 -17.96 -37.36
N HIS A 101 -34.16 -16.67 -37.56
CA HIS A 101 -33.25 -15.60 -37.09
C HIS A 101 -33.75 -14.84 -35.85
N ASP A 102 -34.58 -15.48 -35.03
CA ASP A 102 -35.20 -14.89 -33.80
C ASP A 102 -34.19 -14.29 -32.82
N HIS A 103 -32.93 -14.69 -32.93
CA HIS A 103 -31.84 -14.18 -32.09
C HIS A 103 -31.10 -12.97 -32.70
N ALA A 104 -31.49 -12.50 -33.87
CA ALA A 104 -30.92 -11.34 -34.49
C ALA A 104 -31.45 -10.07 -33.83
N THR A 105 -30.54 -9.27 -33.28
CA THR A 105 -30.83 -8.01 -32.59
C THR A 105 -30.49 -6.82 -33.49
N ASP A 106 -31.01 -5.63 -33.11
CA ASP A 106 -30.62 -4.37 -33.78
C ASP A 106 -29.11 -4.11 -33.72
N ALA A 107 -28.45 -4.61 -32.65
CA ALA A 107 -27.01 -4.51 -32.52
C ALA A 107 -26.28 -5.30 -33.63
N HIS A 108 -26.73 -6.50 -33.97
CA HIS A 108 -26.17 -7.28 -35.07
C HIS A 108 -26.35 -6.59 -36.43
N VAL A 109 -27.55 -6.07 -36.67
CA VAL A 109 -27.84 -5.30 -37.92
C VAL A 109 -26.91 -4.10 -38.00
N LYS A 110 -26.81 -3.31 -36.93
CA LYS A 110 -25.93 -2.14 -36.88
C LYS A 110 -24.46 -2.52 -37.11
N GLU A 111 -23.99 -3.59 -36.49
CA GLU A 111 -22.63 -4.09 -36.68
C GLU A 111 -22.33 -4.44 -38.14
N TYR A 112 -23.20 -5.23 -38.75
CA TYR A 112 -23.00 -5.69 -40.12
C TYR A 112 -23.13 -4.53 -41.14
N VAL A 113 -24.05 -3.60 -40.95
CA VAL A 113 -24.19 -2.39 -41.77
C VAL A 113 -22.94 -1.52 -41.63
N THR A 114 -22.43 -1.33 -40.42
CA THR A 114 -21.20 -0.55 -40.17
C THR A 114 -20.01 -1.21 -40.87
N ASN A 115 -19.87 -2.53 -40.76
CA ASN A 115 -18.80 -3.28 -41.42
C ASN A 115 -18.88 -3.14 -42.94
N ALA A 116 -20.09 -3.25 -43.52
CA ALA A 116 -20.33 -3.05 -44.96
C ALA A 116 -19.93 -1.64 -45.41
N SER A 117 -20.36 -0.63 -44.67
CA SER A 117 -20.09 0.79 -44.96
C SER A 117 -18.60 1.10 -44.99
N VAL A 118 -17.83 0.57 -44.00
CA VAL A 118 -16.37 0.72 -43.96
C VAL A 118 -15.70 -0.02 -45.13
N LEU A 119 -16.12 -1.25 -45.42
CA LEU A 119 -15.58 -2.02 -46.54
C LEU A 119 -15.85 -1.33 -47.87
N ASN A 120 -17.03 -0.73 -48.06
CA ASN A 120 -17.37 0.02 -49.30
C ASN A 120 -16.44 1.22 -49.46
N ALA A 121 -16.13 1.98 -48.41
CA ALA A 121 -15.16 3.07 -48.47
C ALA A 121 -13.75 2.55 -48.88
N CYS A 122 -13.32 1.43 -48.32
CA CYS A 122 -12.05 0.80 -48.66
C CYS A 122 -12.00 0.31 -50.13
N ILE A 123 -13.06 -0.30 -50.62
CA ILE A 123 -13.17 -0.81 -51.98
C ILE A 123 -13.25 0.37 -52.98
N LYS A 124 -13.94 1.46 -52.62
CA LYS A 124 -13.96 2.69 -53.41
C LYS A 124 -12.57 3.25 -53.64
N LEU A 125 -11.70 3.21 -52.59
CA LEU A 125 -10.28 3.56 -52.75
C LEU A 125 -9.56 2.55 -53.62
N TYR A 126 -9.69 1.25 -53.32
CA TYR A 126 -8.99 0.18 -54.07
C TYR A 126 -9.22 0.23 -55.56
N ASN A 127 -10.45 0.58 -55.98
CA ASN A 127 -10.84 0.67 -57.37
C ASN A 127 -10.55 2.02 -58.03
N ASN A 128 -9.97 2.99 -57.32
CA ASN A 128 -9.70 4.33 -57.82
C ASN A 128 -8.22 4.65 -57.84
N ALA A 129 -7.56 4.41 -58.99
CA ALA A 129 -6.10 4.63 -59.13
C ALA A 129 -5.67 6.07 -58.81
N LYS A 130 -6.49 7.09 -59.14
CA LYS A 130 -6.18 8.50 -58.80
C LYS A 130 -6.28 8.75 -57.31
N ALA A 131 -7.25 8.14 -56.65
CA ALA A 131 -7.37 8.24 -55.19
C ALA A 131 -6.23 7.51 -54.48
N ILE A 132 -5.81 6.32 -54.94
CA ILE A 132 -4.64 5.62 -54.39
C ILE A 132 -3.38 6.50 -54.51
N GLN A 133 -3.18 7.12 -55.68
CA GLN A 133 -2.03 8.00 -55.90
C GLN A 133 -2.03 9.21 -54.94
N LYS A 134 -3.21 9.74 -54.62
CA LYS A 134 -3.33 10.87 -53.67
C LYS A 134 -3.23 10.49 -52.21
N THR A 135 -3.59 9.26 -51.83
CA THR A 135 -3.68 8.83 -50.44
C THR A 135 -2.50 7.94 -50.00
N MET A 136 -1.92 7.16 -50.91
CA MET A 136 -0.87 6.17 -50.64
C MET A 136 0.39 6.36 -51.48
N GLY A 137 0.35 7.24 -52.49
CA GLY A 137 1.49 7.48 -53.38
C GLY A 137 1.46 6.57 -54.61
N GLN A 138 2.20 5.47 -54.63
CA GLN A 138 2.39 4.67 -55.89
C GLN A 138 1.41 3.50 -56.03
N LYS A 139 1.24 2.71 -54.95
CA LYS A 139 0.51 1.44 -54.98
C LYS A 139 -0.38 1.33 -53.75
N TYR A 140 -1.49 0.61 -53.93
CA TYR A 140 -2.35 0.27 -52.81
C TYR A 140 -1.60 -0.59 -51.77
N ASP A 141 -1.45 -0.07 -50.55
CA ASP A 141 -0.78 -0.74 -49.44
C ASP A 141 -1.81 -1.29 -48.47
N TRP A 142 -1.88 -2.62 -48.40
CA TRP A 142 -2.79 -3.34 -47.50
C TRP A 142 -2.42 -3.17 -46.01
N SER A 143 -1.13 -3.01 -45.70
CA SER A 143 -0.70 -2.81 -44.30
C SER A 143 -1.18 -1.47 -43.78
N MET A 144 -0.91 -0.42 -44.57
CA MET A 144 -1.30 0.94 -44.26
C MET A 144 -2.85 1.08 -44.19
N MET A 145 -3.56 0.42 -45.11
CA MET A 145 -5.03 0.43 -45.07
C MET A 145 -5.58 -0.30 -43.85
N SER A 146 -5.01 -1.45 -43.46
CA SER A 146 -5.50 -2.16 -42.27
C SER A 146 -5.25 -1.38 -40.99
N GLN A 147 -4.16 -0.62 -40.91
CA GLN A 147 -3.88 0.28 -39.78
C GLN A 147 -4.86 1.45 -39.71
N ALA A 148 -5.15 2.06 -40.89
CA ALA A 148 -6.14 3.14 -40.98
C ALA A 148 -7.52 2.66 -40.55
N VAL A 149 -7.96 1.49 -41.05
CA VAL A 149 -9.24 0.89 -40.64
C VAL A 149 -9.27 0.60 -39.15
N GLU A 150 -8.20 0.08 -38.58
CA GLU A 150 -8.12 -0.17 -37.12
C GLU A 150 -8.24 1.15 -36.31
N GLY A 151 -7.53 2.20 -36.72
CA GLY A 151 -7.69 3.54 -36.14
C GLY A 151 -9.12 4.09 -36.28
N TYR A 152 -9.78 3.77 -37.37
CA TYR A 152 -11.16 4.21 -37.67
C TYR A 152 -12.21 3.47 -36.83
N ARG A 153 -11.85 2.36 -36.19
CA ARG A 153 -12.71 1.56 -35.29
C ARG A 153 -13.29 2.39 -34.13
N MET A 154 -12.46 3.23 -33.53
CA MET A 154 -12.91 4.07 -32.42
C MET A 154 -14.05 5.00 -32.77
N LYS A 155 -14.11 5.44 -34.05
CA LYS A 155 -15.13 6.35 -34.57
C LYS A 155 -16.40 5.64 -34.96
N THR A 156 -16.29 4.48 -35.64
CA THR A 156 -17.43 3.79 -36.24
C THR A 156 -17.94 2.61 -35.41
N GLY A 157 -17.10 2.02 -34.59
CA GLY A 157 -17.41 0.81 -33.81
C GLY A 157 -17.47 -0.48 -34.66
N HIS A 158 -16.86 -0.50 -35.85
CA HIS A 158 -16.81 -1.68 -36.71
C HIS A 158 -16.02 -2.84 -36.06
N THR A 159 -16.30 -4.08 -36.44
CA THR A 159 -15.68 -5.30 -35.91
C THR A 159 -14.79 -6.01 -36.96
N LEU A 160 -14.36 -5.32 -37.99
CA LEU A 160 -13.49 -5.87 -39.04
C LEU A 160 -12.14 -6.32 -38.45
N PRO A 161 -11.48 -7.34 -39.04
CA PRO A 161 -10.22 -7.85 -38.53
C PRO A 161 -9.09 -6.81 -38.54
N ALA A 162 -8.34 -6.67 -37.44
CA ALA A 162 -7.17 -5.79 -37.31
C ALA A 162 -5.96 -6.30 -38.12
N SER A 163 -5.80 -7.64 -38.24
CA SER A 163 -4.67 -8.23 -38.97
C SER A 163 -4.81 -8.00 -40.50
N MET A 164 -3.77 -7.46 -41.10
CA MET A 164 -3.70 -7.17 -42.54
C MET A 164 -4.12 -8.35 -43.43
N LEU A 165 -3.61 -9.57 -43.17
CA LEU A 165 -3.96 -10.76 -43.91
C LEU A 165 -5.45 -11.13 -43.78
N ARG A 166 -5.99 -11.05 -42.58
CA ARG A 166 -7.41 -11.34 -42.33
C ARG A 166 -8.31 -10.23 -42.89
N PHE A 167 -7.90 -8.98 -42.80
CA PHE A 167 -8.61 -7.85 -43.37
C PHE A 167 -8.69 -7.97 -44.88
N ARG A 168 -7.56 -8.19 -45.59
CA ARG A 168 -7.52 -8.41 -47.02
C ARG A 168 -8.40 -9.59 -47.44
N LYS A 169 -8.35 -10.69 -46.70
CA LYS A 169 -9.22 -11.85 -46.95
C LYS A 169 -10.69 -11.44 -46.82
N LYS A 170 -11.05 -10.65 -45.82
CA LYS A 170 -12.45 -10.18 -45.62
C LYS A 170 -12.91 -9.26 -46.75
N VAL A 171 -12.06 -8.35 -47.24
CA VAL A 171 -12.38 -7.50 -48.41
C VAL A 171 -12.67 -8.36 -49.65
N ASN A 172 -11.81 -9.37 -49.92
CA ASN A 172 -12.00 -10.27 -51.07
C ASN A 172 -13.28 -11.14 -50.93
N GLU A 173 -13.56 -11.62 -49.72
CA GLU A 173 -14.81 -12.34 -49.43
C GLU A 173 -16.01 -11.42 -49.65
N TYR A 174 -15.95 -10.18 -49.19
CA TYR A 174 -17.06 -9.22 -49.37
C TYR A 174 -17.32 -8.86 -50.85
N GLN A 175 -16.26 -8.72 -51.64
CA GLN A 175 -16.39 -8.50 -53.06
C GLN A 175 -16.98 -9.69 -53.80
N ARG A 176 -16.73 -10.92 -53.33
CA ARG A 176 -17.23 -12.15 -53.95
C ARG A 176 -18.64 -12.51 -53.48
N ASP A 177 -18.86 -12.48 -52.16
CA ASP A 177 -20.05 -13.06 -51.51
C ASP A 177 -21.04 -11.98 -51.03
N GLY A 178 -20.71 -10.69 -51.19
CA GLY A 178 -21.54 -9.58 -50.74
C GLY A 178 -21.79 -9.55 -49.25
N TYR A 179 -22.94 -9.07 -48.82
CA TYR A 179 -23.30 -8.89 -47.41
C TYR A 179 -23.33 -10.17 -46.61
N GLN A 180 -23.62 -11.32 -47.25
CA GLN A 180 -23.71 -12.59 -46.55
C GLN A 180 -22.42 -12.98 -45.81
N CYS A 181 -21.25 -12.60 -46.33
CA CYS A 181 -19.97 -12.90 -45.67
C CYS A 181 -19.79 -12.17 -44.33
N LEU A 182 -20.54 -11.10 -44.07
CA LEU A 182 -20.48 -10.33 -42.82
C LEU A 182 -21.26 -10.98 -41.70
N ILE A 183 -22.20 -11.85 -41.99
CA ILE A 183 -22.95 -12.61 -41.01
C ILE A 183 -21.98 -13.60 -40.33
N SER A 184 -21.91 -13.54 -39.01
CA SER A 184 -21.06 -14.46 -38.25
C SER A 184 -21.46 -15.91 -38.52
N ARG A 185 -20.49 -16.78 -38.88
CA ARG A 185 -20.72 -18.23 -39.03
C ARG A 185 -21.21 -18.89 -37.75
N LYS A 186 -21.07 -18.20 -36.61
CA LYS A 186 -21.56 -18.65 -35.29
C LYS A 186 -22.99 -18.20 -35.03
N PHE A 187 -23.55 -17.35 -35.88
CA PHE A 187 -24.92 -16.90 -35.74
C PHE A 187 -25.88 -18.06 -36.00
N GLY A 188 -26.87 -18.21 -35.15
CA GLY A 188 -27.87 -19.30 -35.27
C GLY A 188 -27.34 -20.70 -34.88
N ASN A 189 -26.11 -20.83 -34.43
CA ASN A 189 -25.55 -22.11 -34.02
C ASN A 189 -26.12 -22.50 -32.65
N GLN A 190 -27.27 -23.16 -32.64
CA GLN A 190 -27.98 -23.62 -31.45
C GLN A 190 -27.18 -24.70 -30.66
N THR A 191 -26.20 -25.36 -31.31
CA THR A 191 -25.31 -26.34 -30.68
C THR A 191 -24.21 -25.69 -29.83
N SER A 192 -24.01 -24.37 -29.92
CA SER A 192 -22.93 -23.68 -29.20
C SER A 192 -23.19 -23.46 -27.71
N ARG A 193 -24.41 -23.68 -27.20
CA ARG A 193 -24.75 -23.57 -25.78
C ARG A 193 -25.31 -24.88 -25.24
N LYS A 194 -24.47 -25.92 -25.26
CA LYS A 194 -24.80 -27.17 -24.54
C LYS A 194 -24.88 -26.96 -23.03
N VAL A 195 -24.23 -25.93 -22.50
CA VAL A 195 -24.15 -25.63 -21.06
C VAL A 195 -25.02 -24.39 -20.77
N ASP A 196 -26.15 -24.62 -20.14
CA ASP A 196 -27.00 -23.57 -19.55
C ASP A 196 -26.50 -23.22 -18.13
N TYR A 197 -27.17 -22.27 -17.48
CA TYR A 197 -26.81 -21.81 -16.14
C TYR A 197 -26.82 -22.92 -15.10
N ARG A 198 -27.83 -23.80 -15.15
CA ARG A 198 -28.00 -24.91 -14.21
C ARG A 198 -26.87 -25.92 -14.36
N THR A 199 -26.56 -26.31 -15.60
CA THR A 199 -25.43 -27.18 -15.92
C THR A 199 -24.09 -26.57 -15.47
N GLU A 200 -23.88 -25.27 -15.73
CA GLU A 200 -22.68 -24.58 -15.28
C GLU A 200 -22.55 -24.60 -13.75
N ARG A 201 -23.65 -24.36 -13.02
CA ARG A 201 -23.66 -24.44 -11.55
C ARG A 201 -23.31 -25.83 -11.04
N LEU A 202 -23.89 -26.86 -11.61
CA LEU A 202 -23.58 -28.25 -11.22
C LEU A 202 -22.10 -28.58 -11.45
N ILE A 203 -21.55 -28.24 -12.60
CA ILE A 203 -20.12 -28.44 -12.89
C ILE A 203 -19.24 -27.73 -11.85
N LEU A 204 -19.57 -26.48 -11.49
CA LEU A 204 -18.85 -25.74 -10.49
C LEU A 204 -18.98 -26.36 -9.09
N SER A 205 -20.16 -26.86 -8.73
CA SER A 205 -20.40 -27.52 -7.44
C SER A 205 -19.59 -28.81 -7.32
N ILE A 206 -19.47 -29.58 -8.40
CA ILE A 206 -18.59 -30.76 -8.43
C ILE A 206 -17.11 -30.36 -8.31
N ALA A 207 -16.71 -29.27 -8.95
CA ALA A 207 -15.32 -28.82 -8.92
C ALA A 207 -14.85 -28.33 -7.53
N VAL A 208 -15.78 -27.93 -6.66
CA VAL A 208 -15.46 -27.46 -5.28
C VAL A 208 -15.63 -28.53 -4.21
N LEU A 209 -15.75 -29.81 -4.59
CA LEU A 209 -15.75 -30.91 -3.64
C LEU A 209 -14.49 -30.88 -2.75
N PRO A 210 -14.57 -31.31 -1.47
CA PRO A 210 -13.45 -31.21 -0.51
C PRO A 210 -12.16 -31.90 -0.94
N ASN A 211 -12.28 -32.94 -1.77
CA ASN A 211 -11.14 -33.70 -2.33
C ASN A 211 -10.44 -33.01 -3.50
N LYS A 212 -10.89 -31.81 -3.91
CA LYS A 212 -10.34 -31.01 -5.02
C LYS A 212 -10.14 -31.86 -6.30
N PRO A 213 -11.22 -32.30 -6.94
CA PRO A 213 -11.12 -33.15 -8.12
C PRO A 213 -10.40 -32.45 -9.27
N PHE A 214 -9.61 -33.19 -10.05
CA PHE A 214 -9.05 -32.67 -11.30
C PHE A 214 -10.16 -32.45 -12.33
N ASN A 215 -9.91 -31.59 -13.33
CA ASN A 215 -10.89 -31.32 -14.38
C ASN A 215 -11.43 -32.56 -15.07
N THR A 216 -10.58 -33.57 -15.25
CA THR A 216 -10.95 -34.88 -15.78
C THR A 216 -11.95 -35.61 -14.87
N ASN A 217 -11.70 -35.57 -13.55
CA ASN A 217 -12.63 -36.19 -12.60
C ASN A 217 -13.97 -35.43 -12.54
N VAL A 218 -13.95 -34.09 -12.65
CA VAL A 218 -15.20 -33.30 -12.75
C VAL A 218 -16.00 -33.71 -13.98
N TRP A 219 -15.31 -33.94 -15.11
CA TRP A 219 -15.93 -34.43 -16.32
C TRP A 219 -16.53 -35.86 -16.17
N GLU A 220 -15.80 -36.78 -15.56
CA GLU A 220 -16.28 -38.13 -15.26
C GLU A 220 -17.51 -38.07 -14.36
N LEU A 221 -17.43 -37.41 -13.22
CA LEU A 221 -18.50 -37.28 -12.24
C LEU A 221 -19.78 -36.68 -12.85
N TYR A 222 -19.62 -35.59 -13.62
CA TYR A 222 -20.76 -34.99 -14.29
C TYR A 222 -21.42 -35.91 -15.28
N ASN A 223 -20.65 -36.61 -16.13
CA ASN A 223 -21.25 -37.53 -17.11
C ASN A 223 -21.86 -38.77 -16.44
N SER A 224 -21.25 -39.33 -15.41
CA SER A 224 -21.84 -40.45 -14.64
C SER A 224 -23.18 -40.02 -13.97
N PHE A 225 -23.28 -38.81 -13.47
CA PHE A 225 -24.53 -38.28 -12.94
C PHE A 225 -25.62 -38.19 -14.02
N VAL A 226 -25.35 -37.53 -15.17
CA VAL A 226 -26.39 -37.36 -16.21
C VAL A 226 -26.76 -38.69 -16.89
N CYS A 227 -25.89 -39.72 -16.84
CA CYS A 227 -26.17 -41.07 -17.28
C CYS A 227 -26.92 -41.91 -16.23
N GLY A 228 -27.14 -41.39 -15.03
CA GLY A 228 -27.83 -42.11 -13.95
C GLY A 228 -26.98 -43.16 -13.24
N GLU A 229 -25.65 -43.10 -13.37
CA GLU A 229 -24.68 -43.99 -12.71
C GLU A 229 -24.23 -43.46 -11.34
N LEU A 230 -24.50 -42.18 -11.06
CA LEU A 230 -24.09 -41.50 -9.83
C LEU A 230 -25.23 -40.61 -9.33
N ASP A 231 -25.53 -40.70 -8.04
CA ASP A 231 -26.44 -39.74 -7.37
C ASP A 231 -25.72 -38.48 -6.90
N VAL A 232 -26.29 -37.32 -7.15
CA VAL A 232 -25.85 -36.05 -6.63
C VAL A 232 -26.95 -35.51 -5.72
N TYR A 233 -26.59 -35.01 -4.55
CA TYR A 233 -27.51 -34.46 -3.57
C TYR A 233 -27.01 -33.15 -2.98
N ASP A 234 -27.92 -32.34 -2.49
CA ASP A 234 -27.63 -31.17 -1.70
C ASP A 234 -27.16 -31.59 -0.30
N PRO A 235 -25.96 -31.27 0.15
CA PRO A 235 -25.43 -31.68 1.45
C PRO A 235 -26.15 -31.05 2.65
N GLU A 236 -26.88 -29.94 2.47
CA GLU A 236 -27.62 -29.26 3.54
C GLU A 236 -29.01 -29.85 3.70
N THR A 237 -29.70 -30.13 2.60
CA THR A 237 -31.09 -30.62 2.63
C THR A 237 -31.19 -32.15 2.51
N GLY A 238 -30.18 -32.80 1.93
CA GLY A 238 -30.19 -34.23 1.58
C GLY A 238 -31.04 -34.53 0.33
N GLU A 239 -31.55 -33.50 -0.37
CA GLU A 239 -32.38 -33.69 -1.56
C GLU A 239 -31.54 -34.14 -2.76
N LEU A 240 -31.99 -35.21 -3.42
CA LEU A 240 -31.37 -35.73 -4.63
C LEU A 240 -31.71 -34.87 -5.84
N PHE A 241 -30.72 -34.62 -6.67
CA PHE A 241 -30.94 -33.99 -7.97
C PHE A 241 -31.45 -35.03 -8.97
N ASP A 242 -32.51 -34.68 -9.69
CA ASP A 242 -33.07 -35.54 -10.71
C ASP A 242 -32.27 -35.46 -12.02
N ALA A 243 -31.52 -36.49 -12.35
CA ALA A 243 -30.72 -36.54 -13.58
C ALA A 243 -31.53 -36.31 -14.87
N SER A 244 -32.87 -36.62 -14.85
CA SER A 244 -33.76 -36.39 -16.00
C SER A 244 -33.88 -34.93 -16.41
N GLU A 245 -33.60 -34.02 -15.51
CA GLU A 245 -33.60 -32.57 -15.79
C GLU A 245 -32.36 -32.13 -16.62
N TRP A 246 -31.34 -32.98 -16.72
CA TRP A 246 -30.16 -32.74 -17.57
C TRP A 246 -30.21 -33.59 -18.84
N THR A 247 -31.30 -33.50 -19.55
CA THR A 247 -31.48 -34.17 -20.87
C THR A 247 -31.39 -33.12 -22.01
N ASP A 248 -31.05 -33.58 -23.18
CA ASP A 248 -31.09 -32.76 -24.40
C ASP A 248 -32.52 -32.67 -24.95
N LYS A 249 -32.67 -31.99 -26.10
CA LYS A 249 -33.98 -31.81 -26.75
C LYS A 249 -34.61 -33.12 -27.23
N ASN A 250 -33.85 -34.19 -27.33
CA ASN A 250 -34.28 -35.51 -27.78
C ASN A 250 -34.60 -36.45 -26.59
N GLY A 251 -34.36 -35.98 -25.34
CA GLY A 251 -34.50 -36.77 -24.13
C GLY A 251 -33.27 -37.61 -23.79
N ASP A 252 -32.17 -37.47 -24.53
CA ASP A 252 -30.92 -38.16 -24.22
C ASP A 252 -30.13 -37.46 -23.12
N PRO A 253 -29.30 -38.19 -22.34
CA PRO A 253 -28.42 -37.55 -21.32
C PRO A 253 -27.57 -36.44 -21.90
N LYS A 254 -27.56 -35.26 -21.26
CA LYS A 254 -26.84 -34.08 -21.71
C LYS A 254 -25.34 -34.20 -21.45
N SER A 255 -24.70 -35.19 -22.07
CA SER A 255 -23.27 -35.46 -21.94
C SER A 255 -22.42 -34.32 -22.52
N LEU A 256 -21.36 -34.00 -21.83
CA LEU A 256 -20.41 -32.96 -22.22
C LEU A 256 -19.04 -33.59 -22.49
N SER A 257 -18.28 -32.98 -23.40
CA SER A 257 -16.89 -33.36 -23.61
C SER A 257 -16.00 -32.77 -22.50
N GLU A 258 -14.90 -33.46 -22.20
CA GLU A 258 -13.88 -32.99 -21.25
C GLU A 258 -13.41 -31.55 -21.54
N SER A 259 -13.16 -31.27 -22.83
CA SER A 259 -12.77 -29.92 -23.28
C SER A 259 -13.83 -28.87 -22.98
N THR A 260 -15.12 -29.21 -23.05
CA THR A 260 -16.20 -28.29 -22.70
C THR A 260 -16.18 -27.96 -21.21
N ILE A 261 -16.11 -28.96 -20.35
CA ILE A 261 -16.06 -28.79 -18.91
C ILE A 261 -14.81 -28.02 -18.51
N THR A 262 -13.63 -28.41 -18.99
CA THR A 262 -12.37 -27.71 -18.75
C THR A 262 -12.45 -26.22 -19.17
N ASN A 263 -13.05 -25.92 -20.31
CA ASN A 263 -13.24 -24.54 -20.75
C ASN A 263 -14.15 -23.74 -19.81
N TYR A 264 -15.20 -24.37 -19.27
CA TYR A 264 -16.08 -23.72 -18.30
C TYR A 264 -15.42 -23.49 -16.95
N LEU A 265 -14.68 -24.48 -16.44
CA LEU A 265 -13.90 -24.34 -15.20
C LEU A 265 -12.83 -23.26 -15.30
N ASN A 266 -12.19 -23.13 -16.45
CA ASN A 266 -11.15 -22.13 -16.71
C ASN A 266 -11.66 -20.74 -17.13
N LYS A 267 -12.98 -20.53 -17.23
CA LYS A 267 -13.49 -19.15 -17.38
C LYS A 267 -13.02 -18.30 -16.21
N PRO A 268 -12.47 -17.09 -16.44
CA PRO A 268 -11.93 -16.26 -15.34
C PRO A 268 -12.90 -16.06 -14.17
N LYS A 269 -14.18 -15.82 -14.48
CA LYS A 269 -15.25 -15.70 -13.47
C LYS A 269 -15.43 -16.97 -12.65
N ASN A 270 -15.48 -18.15 -13.30
CA ASN A 270 -15.73 -19.43 -12.65
C ASN A 270 -14.53 -19.85 -11.83
N ARG A 271 -13.32 -19.62 -12.35
CA ARG A 271 -12.08 -19.88 -11.64
C ARG A 271 -12.01 -19.09 -10.34
N LEU A 272 -12.40 -17.80 -10.37
CA LEU A 272 -12.47 -16.99 -9.17
C LEU A 272 -13.38 -17.60 -8.09
N PHE A 273 -14.55 -18.13 -8.47
CA PHE A 273 -15.48 -18.75 -7.54
C PHE A 273 -14.97 -20.09 -6.99
N ILE A 274 -14.32 -20.89 -7.85
CA ILE A 274 -13.69 -22.15 -7.45
C ILE A 274 -12.57 -21.89 -6.44
N GLU A 275 -11.67 -20.96 -6.73
CA GLU A 275 -10.56 -20.58 -5.85
C GLU A 275 -11.07 -20.01 -4.52
N HIS A 276 -12.11 -19.19 -4.53
CA HIS A 276 -12.76 -18.71 -3.31
C HIS A 276 -13.27 -19.85 -2.42
N SER A 277 -13.82 -20.90 -3.01
CA SER A 277 -14.40 -22.03 -2.26
C SER A 277 -13.35 -23.04 -1.78
N LEU A 278 -12.24 -23.21 -2.52
CA LEU A 278 -11.22 -24.22 -2.25
C LEU A 278 -10.01 -23.70 -1.48
N ASP A 279 -9.69 -22.44 -1.61
CA ASP A 279 -8.52 -21.84 -0.98
C ASP A 279 -8.82 -21.36 0.43
N SER A 280 -7.77 -21.30 1.26
CA SER A 280 -7.90 -20.62 2.54
C SER A 280 -8.18 -19.13 2.31
N TYR A 281 -8.92 -18.51 3.22
CA TYR A 281 -9.18 -17.06 3.17
C TYR A 281 -7.89 -16.24 2.95
N THR A 282 -6.80 -16.65 3.62
CA THR A 282 -5.50 -15.97 3.51
C THR A 282 -4.91 -16.08 2.10
N THR A 283 -4.96 -17.26 1.47
CA THR A 283 -4.47 -17.49 0.11
C THR A 283 -5.29 -16.67 -0.88
N PHE A 284 -6.62 -16.76 -0.78
CA PHE A 284 -7.53 -16.01 -1.65
C PHE A 284 -7.33 -14.49 -1.54
N MET A 285 -7.18 -13.98 -0.32
CA MET A 285 -6.87 -12.56 -0.06
C MET A 285 -5.57 -12.11 -0.72
N HIS A 286 -4.54 -12.96 -0.71
CA HIS A 286 -3.24 -12.61 -1.28
C HIS A 286 -3.21 -12.67 -2.81
N GLU A 287 -3.90 -13.62 -3.41
CA GLU A 287 -3.77 -13.93 -4.83
C GLU A 287 -4.87 -13.32 -5.70
N GLN A 288 -6.08 -13.19 -5.16
CA GLN A 288 -7.27 -12.87 -5.96
C GLN A 288 -7.94 -11.55 -5.60
N MET A 289 -7.84 -11.09 -4.35
CA MET A 289 -8.53 -9.86 -3.95
C MET A 289 -7.82 -8.60 -4.44
N PRO A 290 -8.60 -7.59 -4.87
CA PRO A 290 -8.04 -6.30 -5.23
C PRO A 290 -7.27 -5.67 -4.07
N HIS A 291 -6.12 -5.09 -4.37
CA HIS A 291 -5.30 -4.40 -3.39
C HIS A 291 -5.61 -2.89 -3.34
N VAL A 292 -5.56 -2.31 -2.15
CA VAL A 292 -5.63 -0.86 -1.98
C VAL A 292 -4.32 -0.24 -2.46
N HIS A 293 -4.41 0.67 -3.42
CA HIS A 293 -3.23 1.38 -3.93
C HIS A 293 -2.82 2.49 -2.96
N ARG A 294 -1.60 2.41 -2.44
CA ARG A 294 -1.02 3.34 -1.48
C ARG A 294 0.33 3.83 -1.97
N HIS A 295 0.67 5.06 -1.67
CA HIS A 295 2.03 5.57 -1.80
C HIS A 295 2.62 5.85 -0.40
N ALA A 296 3.95 5.83 -0.31
CA ALA A 296 4.64 6.17 0.93
C ALA A 296 4.40 7.66 1.29
N PRO A 297 4.47 8.02 2.59
CA PRO A 297 4.45 9.40 3.01
C PRO A 297 5.53 10.22 2.31
N GLU A 298 5.36 11.53 2.27
CA GLU A 298 6.33 12.40 1.61
C GLU A 298 7.60 12.59 2.44
N PHE A 299 7.47 12.73 3.75
CA PHE A 299 8.56 13.00 4.66
C PHE A 299 8.87 11.82 5.58
N SER A 300 10.15 11.69 5.95
CA SER A 300 10.61 10.76 6.97
C SER A 300 9.99 11.10 8.33
N PHE A 301 9.77 10.11 9.17
CA PHE A 301 9.08 10.21 10.47
C PHE A 301 7.61 10.64 10.40
N SER A 302 7.05 10.84 9.21
CA SER A 302 5.59 10.97 9.08
C SER A 302 4.87 9.69 9.47
N LYS A 303 5.48 8.52 9.24
CA LYS A 303 4.92 7.23 9.62
C LYS A 303 6.01 6.22 9.93
N ILE A 304 5.95 5.61 11.11
CA ILE A 304 6.77 4.48 11.52
C ILE A 304 5.90 3.22 11.53
N SER A 305 6.37 2.15 10.92
CA SER A 305 5.71 0.85 10.90
C SER A 305 6.52 -0.17 11.69
N PHE A 306 5.87 -0.88 12.59
CA PHE A 306 6.50 -1.88 13.46
C PHE A 306 6.18 -3.29 13.01
N ASP A 307 7.17 -4.18 13.11
CA ASP A 307 6.97 -5.60 12.82
C ASP A 307 7.96 -6.48 13.58
N ASP A 308 7.54 -7.72 13.89
CA ASP A 308 8.39 -8.73 14.47
C ASP A 308 8.88 -9.76 13.46
N ARG A 309 9.96 -10.41 13.78
CA ARG A 309 10.43 -11.57 13.02
C ARG A 309 11.31 -12.50 13.84
N ASP A 310 11.34 -13.75 13.43
CA ASP A 310 12.37 -14.69 13.87
C ASP A 310 13.68 -14.39 13.13
N LEU A 311 14.78 -14.25 13.86
CA LEU A 311 16.09 -14.21 13.20
C LEU A 311 16.35 -15.54 12.47
N PRO A 312 17.04 -15.52 11.32
CA PRO A 312 17.12 -16.70 10.45
C PRO A 312 18.00 -17.83 11.02
N ARG A 313 18.82 -17.55 12.04
CA ARG A 313 19.79 -18.46 12.63
C ARG A 313 19.42 -18.85 14.06
N LYS A 314 19.91 -19.98 14.54
CA LYS A 314 19.56 -20.54 15.86
C LYS A 314 20.62 -20.23 16.90
N LEU A 315 20.18 -20.09 18.13
CA LEU A 315 21.06 -19.97 19.32
C LEU A 315 21.70 -21.32 19.68
N LYS A 316 22.91 -21.25 20.21
CA LYS A 316 23.68 -22.42 20.65
C LYS A 316 23.06 -23.09 21.87
N ASP A 317 22.55 -22.33 22.80
CA ASP A 317 22.02 -22.78 24.08
C ASP A 317 20.63 -23.44 23.94
N THR A 318 19.70 -22.74 23.31
CA THR A 318 18.30 -23.15 23.23
C THR A 318 17.94 -23.85 21.92
N LYS A 319 18.82 -23.77 20.90
CA LYS A 319 18.53 -24.20 19.51
C LYS A 319 17.30 -23.52 18.90
N ALA A 320 16.80 -22.47 19.56
CA ALA A 320 15.71 -21.63 19.14
C ALA A 320 16.23 -20.42 18.34
N ARG A 321 15.34 -19.73 17.62
CA ARG A 321 15.63 -18.47 16.94
C ARG A 321 15.26 -17.30 17.83
N PRO A 322 16.16 -16.33 18.03
CA PRO A 322 15.80 -15.09 18.70
C PRO A 322 14.66 -14.39 17.98
N LYS A 323 13.86 -13.70 18.75
CA LYS A 323 12.84 -12.79 18.26
C LYS A 323 13.46 -11.40 18.13
N ALA A 324 13.25 -10.77 17.00
CA ALA A 324 13.60 -9.37 16.77
C ALA A 324 12.32 -8.57 16.54
N TYR A 325 12.33 -7.32 16.97
CA TYR A 325 11.29 -6.36 16.69
C TYR A 325 11.91 -5.12 16.08
N TYR A 326 11.34 -4.61 14.98
CA TYR A 326 11.90 -3.48 14.26
C TYR A 326 10.89 -2.37 14.06
N ALA A 327 11.37 -1.14 14.18
CA ALA A 327 10.68 0.07 13.78
C ALA A 327 11.27 0.58 12.46
N TYR A 328 10.45 0.67 11.43
CA TYR A 328 10.84 1.17 10.11
C TYR A 328 10.23 2.53 9.85
N ASP A 329 11.04 3.50 9.45
CA ASP A 329 10.52 4.69 8.80
C ASP A 329 10.03 4.35 7.38
N VAL A 330 8.76 4.64 7.11
CA VAL A 330 8.10 4.22 5.86
C VAL A 330 8.67 4.94 4.65
N THR A 331 9.08 6.18 4.80
CA THR A 331 9.57 7.01 3.70
C THR A 331 10.99 6.64 3.30
N SER A 332 11.92 6.66 4.24
CA SER A 332 13.33 6.33 3.99
C SER A 332 13.59 4.83 3.90
N GLN A 333 12.68 4.02 4.47
CA GLN A 333 12.82 2.57 4.66
C GLN A 333 14.01 2.19 5.55
N CYS A 334 14.45 3.09 6.42
CA CYS A 334 15.44 2.80 7.45
C CYS A 334 14.84 2.03 8.62
N VAL A 335 15.63 1.15 9.21
CA VAL A 335 15.39 0.66 10.58
C VAL A 335 15.82 1.79 11.52
N VAL A 336 14.89 2.30 12.30
CA VAL A 336 15.10 3.42 13.25
C VAL A 336 14.96 3.00 14.70
N GLY A 337 14.54 1.77 14.94
CA GLY A 337 14.49 1.14 16.27
C GLY A 337 14.53 -0.37 16.13
N TYR A 338 15.18 -1.05 17.07
CA TYR A 338 15.26 -2.50 17.09
C TYR A 338 15.42 -3.02 18.50
N ALA A 339 14.92 -4.23 18.72
CA ALA A 339 15.13 -4.95 19.96
C ALA A 339 15.17 -6.45 19.72
N TYR A 340 15.73 -7.19 20.68
CA TYR A 340 15.87 -8.64 20.60
C TYR A 340 15.49 -9.28 21.93
N ASN A 341 14.78 -10.39 21.85
CA ASN A 341 14.45 -11.22 23.01
C ASN A 341 14.42 -12.69 22.60
N ARG A 342 14.53 -13.58 23.57
CA ARG A 342 14.37 -15.03 23.34
C ARG A 342 12.92 -15.39 23.04
N ASN A 343 11.99 -14.64 23.63
CA ASN A 343 10.54 -14.83 23.50
C ASN A 343 9.88 -13.58 22.91
N LYS A 344 8.76 -13.78 22.24
CA LYS A 344 7.89 -12.70 21.78
C LYS A 344 7.02 -12.25 22.97
N ASN A 345 7.43 -11.18 23.63
CA ASN A 345 6.76 -10.62 24.81
C ASN A 345 6.64 -9.10 24.70
N VAL A 346 6.00 -8.50 25.68
CA VAL A 346 5.78 -7.06 25.78
C VAL A 346 7.08 -6.27 25.91
N ASP A 347 8.04 -6.81 26.67
CA ASP A 347 9.34 -6.16 26.89
C ASP A 347 10.11 -5.98 25.57
N LEU A 348 10.05 -6.97 24.67
CA LEU A 348 10.64 -6.86 23.33
C LEU A 348 10.11 -5.64 22.56
N VAL A 349 8.82 -5.36 22.68
CA VAL A 349 8.19 -4.21 22.04
C VAL A 349 8.60 -2.92 22.73
N ALA A 350 8.58 -2.88 24.07
CA ALA A 350 9.01 -1.73 24.85
C ALA A 350 10.47 -1.35 24.54
N ASP A 351 11.35 -2.35 24.45
CA ASP A 351 12.77 -2.14 24.13
C ASP A 351 12.97 -1.61 22.70
N CYS A 352 12.14 -2.02 21.76
CA CYS A 352 12.17 -1.45 20.41
C CYS A 352 11.77 0.03 20.40
N PHE A 353 10.74 0.42 21.15
CA PHE A 353 10.41 1.84 21.35
C PHE A 353 11.54 2.59 22.04
N ARG A 354 12.12 2.02 23.10
CA ARG A 354 13.29 2.60 23.80
C ARG A 354 14.45 2.85 22.82
N SER A 355 14.76 1.87 21.99
CA SER A 355 15.80 1.98 20.96
C SER A 355 15.51 3.12 19.97
N MET A 356 14.28 3.22 19.46
CA MET A 356 13.87 4.29 18.56
C MET A 356 13.96 5.67 19.24
N PHE A 357 13.49 5.78 20.48
CA PHE A 357 13.52 7.06 21.19
C PHE A 357 14.94 7.51 21.55
N ARG A 358 15.85 6.61 21.88
CA ARG A 358 17.28 6.93 22.04
C ARG A 358 17.88 7.51 20.76
N LEU A 359 17.55 6.93 19.61
CA LEU A 359 17.96 7.48 18.32
C LEU A 359 17.40 8.89 18.10
N ILE A 360 16.10 9.09 18.33
CA ILE A 360 15.45 10.40 18.21
C ILE A 360 16.13 11.44 19.08
N GLU A 361 16.40 11.09 20.35
CA GLU A 361 17.09 11.95 21.30
C GLU A 361 18.51 12.29 20.86
N SER A 362 19.29 11.28 20.47
CA SER A 362 20.69 11.48 20.03
C SER A 362 20.82 12.40 18.82
N LYS A 363 19.77 12.46 17.98
CA LYS A 363 19.70 13.28 16.77
C LYS A 363 18.97 14.61 16.98
N GLY A 364 18.30 14.81 18.13
CA GLY A 364 17.46 15.97 18.37
C GLY A 364 16.22 16.05 17.46
N TRP A 365 15.72 14.91 17.00
CA TRP A 365 14.54 14.85 16.15
C TRP A 365 13.24 14.95 16.96
N GLY A 366 12.13 15.25 16.27
CA GLY A 366 10.80 15.23 16.88
C GLY A 366 10.18 13.83 16.94
N CYS A 367 9.08 13.72 17.67
CA CYS A 367 8.29 12.51 17.77
C CYS A 367 7.65 12.15 16.43
N PRO A 368 7.65 10.88 16.00
CA PRO A 368 6.96 10.47 14.78
C PRO A 368 5.49 10.89 14.77
N ALA A 369 5.01 11.40 13.62
CA ALA A 369 3.63 11.85 13.50
C ALA A 369 2.62 10.70 13.57
N GLN A 370 2.98 9.52 13.06
CA GLN A 370 2.14 8.33 13.09
C GLN A 370 2.96 7.08 13.37
N VAL A 371 2.37 6.19 14.16
CA VAL A 371 2.87 4.80 14.31
C VAL A 371 1.83 3.80 13.82
N GLU A 372 2.33 2.73 13.21
CA GLU A 372 1.54 1.60 12.70
C GLU A 372 2.02 0.34 13.43
N VAL A 373 1.14 -0.28 14.18
CA VAL A 373 1.45 -1.33 15.14
C VAL A 373 0.49 -2.51 15.01
N GLU A 374 0.93 -3.69 15.47
CA GLU A 374 0.05 -4.85 15.60
C GLU A 374 -0.82 -4.79 16.84
N ASN A 375 -2.02 -5.31 16.74
CA ASN A 375 -2.93 -5.33 17.89
C ASN A 375 -2.50 -6.33 18.98
N HIS A 376 -1.80 -7.41 18.62
CA HIS A 376 -1.54 -8.56 19.50
C HIS A 376 -0.75 -8.21 20.77
N LEU A 377 0.46 -7.65 20.64
CA LEU A 377 1.33 -7.34 21.80
C LEU A 377 1.14 -5.91 22.33
N MET A 378 0.47 -5.07 21.60
CA MET A 378 0.35 -3.64 21.91
C MET A 378 -1.02 -3.23 22.43
N SER A 379 -1.97 -4.18 22.51
CA SER A 379 -3.33 -3.92 22.98
C SER A 379 -3.39 -3.30 24.37
N GLN A 380 -2.48 -3.71 25.27
CA GLN A 380 -2.40 -3.17 26.63
C GLN A 380 -2.06 -1.67 26.70
N TRP A 381 -1.39 -1.14 25.64
CA TRP A 381 -1.03 0.28 25.59
C TRP A 381 -2.00 1.13 24.76
N LYS A 382 -3.07 0.53 24.24
CA LYS A 382 -4.03 1.20 23.38
C LYS A 382 -4.70 2.40 24.04
N GLU A 383 -5.00 2.29 25.33
CA GLU A 383 -5.61 3.37 26.12
C GLU A 383 -4.57 4.20 26.90
N SER A 384 -3.27 3.96 26.67
CA SER A 384 -2.17 4.67 27.30
C SER A 384 -1.34 5.43 26.26
N PHE A 385 -0.02 5.16 26.15
CA PHE A 385 0.82 5.94 25.25
C PHE A 385 0.58 5.71 23.76
N LEU A 386 -0.05 4.61 23.37
CA LEU A 386 -0.53 4.36 22.00
C LEU A 386 -1.95 4.91 21.75
N LYS A 387 -2.53 5.61 22.70
CA LYS A 387 -3.73 6.40 22.41
C LYS A 387 -3.34 7.62 21.57
N ALA A 388 -4.01 7.80 20.44
CA ALA A 388 -3.74 8.92 19.55
C ALA A 388 -3.83 10.26 20.29
N GLY A 389 -2.84 11.12 20.11
CA GLY A 389 -2.74 12.41 20.78
C GLY A 389 -2.05 12.41 22.16
N VAL A 390 -1.67 11.24 22.71
CA VAL A 390 -0.89 11.16 23.96
C VAL A 390 0.59 11.36 23.67
N LEU A 391 1.23 10.45 22.92
CA LEU A 391 2.62 10.58 22.50
C LEU A 391 2.72 10.80 20.99
N PHE A 392 1.93 10.05 20.23
CA PHE A 392 1.86 10.13 18.78
C PHE A 392 0.56 10.79 18.34
N PRO A 393 0.58 11.79 17.45
CA PRO A 393 -0.64 12.40 16.90
C PRO A 393 -1.60 11.36 16.31
N PHE A 394 -1.05 10.36 15.61
CA PHE A 394 -1.82 9.30 14.99
C PHE A 394 -1.27 7.91 15.34
N VAL A 395 -2.17 7.00 15.67
CA VAL A 395 -1.83 5.59 15.91
C VAL A 395 -2.78 4.70 15.11
N ARG A 396 -2.22 3.75 14.36
CA ARG A 396 -2.98 2.78 13.57
C ARG A 396 -2.69 1.37 14.07
N PHE A 397 -3.71 0.68 14.51
CA PHE A 397 -3.65 -0.74 14.80
C PHE A 397 -4.05 -1.53 13.56
N CYS A 398 -3.13 -2.34 13.04
CA CYS A 398 -3.38 -3.17 11.88
C CYS A 398 -4.24 -4.38 12.24
N ALA A 399 -5.16 -4.75 11.35
CA ALA A 399 -5.95 -5.95 11.50
C ALA A 399 -5.04 -7.20 11.46
N PRO A 400 -5.29 -8.22 12.30
CA PRO A 400 -4.56 -9.46 12.24
C PRO A 400 -4.76 -10.14 10.88
N MET A 401 -3.74 -10.83 10.37
CA MET A 401 -3.73 -11.55 9.07
C MET A 401 -3.84 -10.66 7.81
N ASN A 402 -3.83 -9.34 7.93
CA ASN A 402 -3.80 -8.44 6.78
C ASN A 402 -2.37 -7.95 6.50
N SER A 403 -1.57 -8.79 5.85
CA SER A 403 -0.18 -8.46 5.48
C SER A 403 -0.07 -7.29 4.50
N GLN A 404 -1.14 -7.01 3.75
CA GLN A 404 -1.17 -5.90 2.80
C GLN A 404 -1.25 -4.52 3.50
N GLU A 405 -1.65 -4.50 4.75
CA GLU A 405 -1.84 -3.27 5.52
C GLU A 405 -0.52 -2.71 6.09
N LYS A 406 0.44 -3.58 6.39
CA LYS A 406 1.72 -3.22 7.01
C LYS A 406 2.80 -2.85 6.00
N TYR A 407 3.49 -1.74 6.26
CA TYR A 407 4.68 -1.36 5.50
C TYR A 407 5.95 -2.07 5.96
N ALA A 408 6.04 -2.49 7.23
CA ALA A 408 7.24 -3.13 7.77
C ALA A 408 7.53 -4.51 7.16
N GLU A 409 6.49 -5.27 6.78
CA GLU A 409 6.67 -6.63 6.23
C GLU A 409 7.47 -6.66 4.91
N PRO A 410 7.14 -5.85 3.87
CA PRO A 410 7.98 -5.74 2.68
C PRO A 410 9.41 -5.26 2.99
N MET A 411 9.62 -4.42 4.00
CA MET A 411 10.93 -3.91 4.40
C MET A 411 11.77 -5.00 5.06
N ASN A 412 11.17 -5.84 5.93
CA ASN A 412 11.80 -7.06 6.44
C ASN A 412 12.26 -7.97 5.29
N GLY A 413 11.41 -8.17 4.28
CA GLY A 413 11.74 -8.91 3.08
C GLY A 413 12.89 -8.29 2.28
N ALA A 414 12.96 -6.97 2.18
CA ALA A 414 14.02 -6.24 1.48
C ALA A 414 15.36 -6.36 2.22
N LYS A 415 15.39 -6.17 3.56
CA LYS A 415 16.58 -6.36 4.41
C LYS A 415 17.13 -7.77 4.25
N LYS A 416 16.24 -8.77 4.37
CA LYS A 416 16.58 -10.18 4.21
C LYS A 416 17.26 -10.48 2.86
N ARG A 417 16.66 -10.03 1.75
CA ARG A 417 17.16 -10.35 0.41
C ARG A 417 18.43 -9.57 0.03
N ARG A 418 18.53 -8.31 0.42
CA ARG A 418 19.61 -7.42 -0.05
C ARG A 418 20.88 -7.49 0.80
N VAL A 419 20.73 -7.75 2.10
CA VAL A 419 21.85 -7.74 3.04
C VAL A 419 22.06 -9.10 3.67
N GLU A 420 21.11 -9.60 4.45
CA GLU A 420 21.30 -10.82 5.24
C GLU A 420 21.61 -12.05 4.38
N HIS A 421 20.88 -12.24 3.27
CA HIS A 421 21.12 -13.37 2.36
C HIS A 421 22.50 -13.32 1.71
N ARG A 422 23.01 -12.12 1.44
CA ARG A 422 24.36 -11.91 0.89
C ARG A 422 25.44 -12.13 1.94
N ASN A 423 25.25 -11.59 3.16
CA ASN A 423 26.26 -11.66 4.22
C ASN A 423 26.36 -13.05 4.84
N HIS A 424 25.30 -13.84 4.78
CA HIS A 424 25.19 -15.15 5.43
C HIS A 424 24.90 -16.28 4.43
N LEU A 425 25.61 -16.30 3.31
CA LEU A 425 25.47 -17.30 2.24
C LEU A 425 25.61 -18.74 2.80
N GLY A 426 24.64 -19.57 2.48
CA GLY A 426 24.62 -20.98 2.83
C GLY A 426 24.26 -21.29 4.30
N ILE A 427 23.89 -20.27 5.10
CA ILE A 427 23.51 -20.46 6.50
C ILE A 427 22.19 -19.73 6.79
N GLY A 428 21.30 -20.38 7.54
CA GLY A 428 20.11 -19.79 8.09
C GLY A 428 18.83 -20.07 7.28
N ARG A 429 17.70 -19.64 7.85
CA ARG A 429 16.37 -19.85 7.28
C ARG A 429 15.94 -18.66 6.43
N PHE A 430 16.48 -18.58 5.22
CA PHE A 430 16.16 -17.50 4.29
C PHE A 430 15.07 -17.88 3.26
N TYR A 431 14.70 -19.17 3.18
CA TYR A 431 13.73 -19.70 2.22
C TYR A 431 12.46 -20.16 2.92
N ALA A 432 11.40 -20.39 2.14
CA ALA A 432 10.13 -20.92 2.63
C ALA A 432 10.29 -22.33 3.24
N LYS A 433 9.35 -22.73 4.09
CA LYS A 433 9.42 -24.00 4.85
C LYS A 433 9.51 -25.24 3.97
N ASP A 434 8.90 -25.22 2.82
CA ASP A 434 8.81 -26.33 1.85
C ASP A 434 10.06 -26.52 1.00
N ARG A 435 11.02 -25.59 1.05
CA ARG A 435 12.29 -25.73 0.33
C ARG A 435 13.24 -26.63 1.09
N HIS A 436 13.80 -27.66 0.42
CA HIS A 436 14.73 -28.59 1.08
C HIS A 436 16.20 -28.10 1.10
N TYR A 437 16.53 -27.00 0.49
CA TYR A 437 17.85 -26.36 0.59
C TYR A 437 17.95 -25.42 1.79
N ARG A 438 17.64 -25.92 2.98
CA ARG A 438 17.79 -25.14 4.21
C ARG A 438 19.05 -25.57 4.92
N THR A 439 20.09 -24.81 4.74
CA THR A 439 21.31 -25.02 5.49
C THR A 439 21.30 -24.14 6.75
N GLU A 440 21.17 -24.78 7.91
CA GLU A 440 21.29 -24.10 9.21
C GLU A 440 22.70 -24.26 9.80
N ALA A 441 23.58 -24.99 9.10
CA ALA A 441 24.94 -25.30 9.51
C ALA A 441 25.94 -25.00 8.41
N LYS A 442 27.12 -24.59 8.78
CA LYS A 442 28.28 -24.45 7.89
C LYS A 442 29.47 -25.11 8.54
N LYS A 443 30.19 -25.93 7.78
CA LYS A 443 31.45 -26.49 8.24
C LYS A 443 32.51 -25.39 8.21
N VAL A 444 33.13 -25.14 9.35
CA VAL A 444 34.22 -24.18 9.52
C VAL A 444 35.44 -24.96 9.99
N PHE A 445 36.57 -24.73 9.37
CA PHE A 445 37.83 -25.33 9.78
C PHE A 445 38.27 -24.68 11.10
N ASP A 446 38.49 -25.50 12.12
CA ASP A 446 39.07 -25.08 13.38
C ASP A 446 40.60 -25.33 13.35
N GLU A 447 41.35 -24.23 13.18
CA GLU A 447 42.82 -24.29 13.11
C GLU A 447 43.48 -24.80 14.41
N LYS A 448 42.79 -24.72 15.55
CA LYS A 448 43.36 -25.19 16.84
C LYS A 448 43.32 -26.69 16.97
N ASN A 449 42.27 -27.31 16.44
CA ASN A 449 42.03 -28.75 16.60
C ASN A 449 42.26 -29.53 15.29
N ASP A 450 42.67 -28.85 14.22
CA ASP A 450 42.86 -29.42 12.88
C ASP A 450 41.64 -30.25 12.39
N THR A 451 40.45 -29.75 12.68
CA THR A 451 39.18 -30.43 12.39
C THR A 451 38.16 -29.47 11.78
N TYR A 452 37.17 -30.03 11.07
CA TYR A 452 36.02 -29.26 10.62
C TYR A 452 34.90 -29.34 11.66
N GLU A 453 34.55 -28.19 12.22
CA GLU A 453 33.38 -28.07 13.09
C GLU A 453 32.15 -27.62 12.29
N ASP A 454 30.99 -28.17 12.65
CA ASP A 454 29.71 -27.70 12.18
C ASP A 454 29.31 -26.44 12.95
N LYS A 455 29.47 -25.27 12.39
CA LYS A 455 28.96 -24.03 12.98
C LYS A 455 27.44 -23.95 12.73
N GLN A 456 26.69 -24.72 13.54
CA GLN A 456 25.22 -24.83 13.42
C GLN A 456 24.49 -23.71 14.19
N TYR A 457 25.10 -23.28 15.28
CA TYR A 457 24.47 -22.40 16.26
C TYR A 457 25.41 -21.27 16.63
N TYR A 458 24.80 -20.17 17.04
CA TYR A 458 25.48 -18.92 17.39
C TYR A 458 25.24 -18.60 18.84
N THR A 459 26.15 -17.85 19.48
CA THR A 459 25.85 -17.23 20.75
C THR A 459 24.84 -16.10 20.58
N TRP A 460 24.26 -15.65 21.67
CA TRP A 460 23.35 -14.51 21.66
C TRP A 460 24.04 -13.26 21.13
N GLU A 461 25.23 -12.99 21.64
CA GLU A 461 26.05 -11.82 21.32
C GLU A 461 26.44 -11.80 19.82
N GLU A 462 26.86 -12.96 19.31
CA GLU A 462 27.20 -13.10 17.88
C GLU A 462 26.02 -12.77 16.97
N LEU A 463 24.84 -13.34 17.26
CA LEU A 463 23.65 -13.10 16.43
C LEU A 463 23.18 -11.65 16.47
N ILE A 464 23.16 -11.04 17.65
CA ILE A 464 22.75 -9.66 17.83
C ILE A 464 23.73 -8.71 17.14
N ALA A 465 25.04 -8.92 17.34
CA ALA A 465 26.08 -8.11 16.68
C ALA A 465 26.01 -8.20 15.16
N ASP A 466 25.73 -9.40 14.63
CA ASP A 466 25.56 -9.62 13.20
C ASP A 466 24.34 -8.89 12.64
N ASP A 467 23.19 -8.97 13.34
CA ASP A 467 21.98 -8.31 12.88
C ASP A 467 22.08 -6.78 12.96
N ILE A 468 22.71 -6.25 14.00
CA ILE A 468 23.00 -4.81 14.12
C ILE A 468 23.90 -4.33 12.95
N ARG A 469 24.88 -5.14 12.57
CA ARG A 469 25.73 -4.86 11.39
C ARG A 469 24.92 -4.85 10.10
N ASP A 470 24.05 -5.86 9.95
CA ASP A 470 23.14 -5.96 8.80
C ASP A 470 22.16 -4.78 8.74
N ILE A 471 21.67 -4.29 9.89
CA ILE A 471 20.82 -3.08 9.97
C ILE A 471 21.60 -1.85 9.50
N LYS A 472 22.82 -1.64 10.01
CA LYS A 472 23.67 -0.51 9.60
C LYS A 472 23.97 -0.53 8.12
N GLU A 473 24.29 -1.72 7.59
CA GLU A 473 24.52 -1.88 6.16
C GLU A 473 23.25 -1.63 5.34
N PHE A 474 22.11 -2.18 5.76
CA PHE A 474 20.81 -1.97 5.09
C PHE A 474 20.45 -0.48 5.03
N ASN A 475 20.59 0.24 6.13
CA ASN A 475 20.32 1.67 6.20
C ASN A 475 21.24 2.48 5.26
N ASN A 476 22.44 2.00 4.99
CA ASN A 476 23.41 2.61 4.07
C ASN A 476 23.30 2.13 2.62
N THR A 477 22.38 1.21 2.29
CA THR A 477 22.11 0.87 0.89
C THR A 477 21.32 1.97 0.19
N LEU A 478 21.44 2.06 -1.13
CA LEU A 478 20.69 3.03 -1.93
C LEU A 478 19.19 2.88 -1.72
N HIS A 479 18.50 4.01 -1.60
CA HIS A 479 17.05 4.04 -1.50
C HIS A 479 16.41 3.44 -2.76
N PRO A 480 15.35 2.60 -2.67
CA PRO A 480 14.80 1.92 -3.85
C PRO A 480 14.18 2.88 -4.87
N ASN A 481 13.68 4.03 -4.44
CA ASN A 481 13.14 5.05 -5.33
C ASN A 481 14.23 6.06 -5.75
N GLN A 482 15.10 5.63 -6.66
CA GLN A 482 16.18 6.48 -7.20
C GLN A 482 15.67 7.59 -8.13
N LYS A 483 14.41 7.54 -8.57
CA LYS A 483 13.80 8.65 -9.30
C LYS A 483 13.55 9.84 -8.39
N LYS A 484 13.07 9.59 -7.17
CA LYS A 484 12.80 10.64 -6.18
C LYS A 484 14.07 11.04 -5.41
N TYR A 485 14.96 10.09 -5.13
CA TYR A 485 16.15 10.28 -4.29
C TYR A 485 17.42 9.80 -5.03
N PRO A 486 17.85 10.49 -6.08
CA PRO A 486 18.97 10.04 -6.93
C PRO A 486 20.29 10.01 -6.15
N GLY A 487 20.96 8.86 -6.15
CA GLY A 487 22.26 8.64 -5.49
C GLY A 487 22.21 8.59 -3.96
N MET A 488 21.05 8.80 -3.33
CA MET A 488 20.95 8.82 -1.87
C MET A 488 20.75 7.42 -1.28
N THR A 489 21.43 7.17 -0.15
CA THR A 489 21.15 6.00 0.68
C THR A 489 19.87 6.19 1.48
N ARG A 490 19.31 5.11 2.06
CA ARG A 490 18.16 5.18 2.95
C ARG A 490 18.41 6.15 4.11
N TRP A 491 19.59 6.05 4.73
CA TRP A 491 19.97 6.93 5.84
C TRP A 491 20.06 8.40 5.44
N GLN A 492 20.63 8.69 4.29
CA GLN A 492 20.67 10.05 3.76
C GLN A 492 19.27 10.61 3.47
N VAL A 493 18.36 9.77 2.96
CA VAL A 493 16.95 10.16 2.79
C VAL A 493 16.29 10.42 4.14
N LEU A 494 16.57 9.58 5.15
CA LEU A 494 16.04 9.78 6.50
C LEU A 494 16.40 11.16 7.06
N GLU A 495 17.69 11.52 7.01
CA GLU A 495 18.17 12.78 7.57
C GLU A 495 17.77 14.01 6.73
N ALA A 496 17.88 13.92 5.41
CA ALA A 496 17.61 15.06 4.53
C ALA A 496 16.12 15.35 4.32
N ASN A 497 15.26 14.35 4.52
CA ASN A 497 13.82 14.48 4.25
C ASN A 497 12.96 14.39 5.51
N MET A 498 13.52 14.78 6.66
CA MET A 498 12.80 14.76 7.95
C MET A 498 11.54 15.65 7.88
N ASN A 499 10.45 15.16 8.46
CA ASN A 499 9.21 15.93 8.51
C ASN A 499 9.40 17.22 9.35
N PRO A 500 9.17 18.39 8.77
CA PRO A 500 9.42 19.66 9.46
C PRO A 500 8.37 20.01 10.53
N THR A 501 7.26 19.25 10.60
CA THR A 501 6.14 19.54 11.52
C THR A 501 6.13 18.66 12.77
N LEU A 502 7.19 17.87 12.98
CA LEU A 502 7.29 16.98 14.14
C LEU A 502 7.36 17.79 15.44
N GLN A 503 6.59 17.36 16.42
CA GLN A 503 6.60 17.99 17.75
C GLN A 503 7.75 17.41 18.60
N PRO A 504 8.31 18.21 19.53
CA PRO A 504 9.24 17.68 20.51
C PRO A 504 8.63 16.51 21.27
N MET A 505 9.45 15.52 21.58
CA MET A 505 9.02 14.34 22.32
C MET A 505 8.84 14.68 23.81
N ASP A 506 7.67 14.36 24.36
CA ASP A 506 7.44 14.48 25.80
C ASP A 506 8.07 13.28 26.54
N LYS A 507 9.25 13.51 27.08
CA LYS A 507 9.99 12.48 27.81
C LYS A 507 9.30 12.02 29.09
N SER A 508 8.45 12.83 29.71
CA SER A 508 7.71 12.42 30.91
C SER A 508 6.66 11.36 30.59
N VAL A 509 5.98 11.51 29.46
CA VAL A 509 5.04 10.50 28.96
C VAL A 509 5.79 9.21 28.58
N TRP A 510 6.92 9.34 27.90
CA TRP A 510 7.74 8.19 27.57
C TRP A 510 8.23 7.47 28.84
N ALA A 511 8.84 8.18 29.80
CA ALA A 511 9.31 7.59 31.04
C ALA A 511 8.20 6.84 31.78
N ARG A 512 7.01 7.43 31.84
CA ARG A 512 5.86 6.84 32.53
C ARG A 512 5.40 5.50 31.96
N PHE A 513 5.37 5.33 30.64
CA PHE A 513 4.78 4.15 30.00
C PHE A 513 5.78 3.06 29.63
N ILE A 514 6.99 3.42 29.28
CA ILE A 514 8.03 2.47 28.84
C ILE A 514 9.38 2.65 29.56
N GLY A 515 9.48 3.58 30.50
CA GLY A 515 10.62 3.71 31.41
C GLY A 515 10.59 2.64 32.48
N GLU A 516 11.65 2.64 33.29
CA GLU A 516 11.72 1.84 34.52
C GLU A 516 10.90 2.54 35.62
N HIS A 517 10.33 1.75 36.52
CA HIS A 517 9.48 2.25 37.61
C HIS A 517 10.03 1.85 38.97
N THR A 518 9.96 2.77 39.91
CA THR A 518 10.24 2.47 41.35
C THR A 518 9.38 3.37 42.23
N GLU A 519 8.80 2.78 43.29
CA GLU A 519 8.15 3.57 44.33
C GLU A 519 9.25 4.13 45.25
N THR A 520 9.14 5.40 45.56
CA THR A 520 10.08 6.10 46.43
C THR A 520 9.36 7.16 47.27
N SER A 521 10.12 7.91 48.06
CA SER A 521 9.59 9.03 48.81
C SER A 521 10.52 10.22 48.76
N ILE A 522 9.95 11.42 48.82
CA ILE A 522 10.74 12.64 48.96
C ILE A 522 11.33 12.72 50.36
N ARG A 523 12.66 12.84 50.44
CA ARG A 523 13.44 12.91 51.64
C ARG A 523 13.97 14.31 51.88
N ARG A 524 13.97 14.76 53.12
CA ARG A 524 14.41 16.10 53.52
C ARG A 524 13.86 17.22 52.68
N ASN A 525 12.64 17.04 52.13
CA ASN A 525 11.97 17.99 51.24
C ASN A 525 12.79 18.42 50.01
N SER A 526 13.77 17.62 49.58
CA SER A 526 14.70 18.03 48.53
C SER A 526 15.12 16.93 47.57
N TYR A 527 15.06 15.65 47.89
CA TYR A 527 15.50 14.58 46.98
C TYR A 527 14.72 13.28 47.10
N CYS A 528 14.78 12.48 46.07
CA CYS A 528 14.33 11.08 46.03
C CYS A 528 15.50 10.15 45.72
N ARG A 529 15.47 8.93 46.22
CA ARG A 529 16.45 7.90 45.87
C ARG A 529 15.84 7.00 44.77
N VAL A 530 16.47 7.00 43.60
CA VAL A 530 16.06 6.24 42.43
C VAL A 530 17.29 5.58 41.81
N ALA A 531 17.18 4.30 41.46
CA ALA A 531 18.28 3.52 40.87
C ALA A 531 19.61 3.67 41.68
N TYR A 532 19.52 3.54 43.01
CA TYR A 532 20.64 3.66 43.98
C TYR A 532 21.34 5.02 44.04
N LYS A 533 20.79 6.06 43.39
CA LYS A 533 21.30 7.41 43.34
C LYS A 533 20.31 8.41 43.92
N ASP A 534 20.79 9.49 44.54
CA ASP A 534 19.96 10.59 45.03
C ASP A 534 19.74 11.62 43.93
N TRP A 535 18.48 11.87 43.60
CA TRP A 535 18.00 12.81 42.60
C TRP A 535 17.26 13.95 43.26
N TRP A 536 17.61 15.19 42.96
CA TRP A 536 17.09 16.35 43.63
C TRP A 536 15.87 16.92 42.91
N LEU A 537 14.94 17.46 43.72
CA LEU A 537 13.83 18.24 43.18
C LEU A 537 14.38 19.43 42.40
N SER A 538 13.71 19.80 41.30
CA SER A 538 14.09 20.97 40.49
C SER A 538 14.08 22.25 41.34
N LYS A 539 13.07 22.39 42.22
CA LYS A 539 12.89 23.52 43.12
C LYS A 539 12.01 23.14 44.32
N THR A 540 12.10 23.92 45.40
CA THR A 540 11.40 23.64 46.65
C THR A 540 9.88 23.75 46.54
N GLU A 541 9.39 24.63 45.68
CA GLU A 541 7.94 24.87 45.44
C GLU A 541 7.21 23.64 44.89
N VAL A 542 7.95 22.65 44.39
CA VAL A 542 7.40 21.36 43.99
C VAL A 542 6.63 20.68 45.11
N MET A 543 7.05 20.91 46.38
CA MET A 543 6.37 20.36 47.58
C MET A 543 4.89 20.81 47.68
N GLU A 544 4.53 21.96 47.11
CA GLU A 544 3.15 22.45 47.09
C GLU A 544 2.20 21.63 46.18
N ARG A 545 2.80 20.80 45.32
CA ARG A 545 2.04 19.93 44.40
C ARG A 545 1.70 18.57 44.98
N LEU A 546 2.26 18.25 46.14
CA LEU A 546 2.05 16.94 46.79
C LEU A 546 0.71 16.91 47.53
N ASP A 547 0.15 15.73 47.64
CA ASP A 547 -1.05 15.52 48.44
C ASP A 547 -0.72 15.67 49.95
N PRO A 548 -1.67 16.12 50.76
CA PRO A 548 -1.47 16.28 52.20
C PRO A 548 -0.98 14.99 52.88
N ASN A 549 0.03 15.11 53.71
CA ASN A 549 0.62 14.00 54.46
C ASN A 549 1.17 12.85 53.61
N ASN A 550 1.40 13.08 52.33
CA ASN A 550 1.90 12.03 51.45
C ASN A 550 3.17 12.44 50.71
N TYR A 551 4.31 11.89 51.15
CA TYR A 551 5.63 12.06 50.54
C TYR A 551 5.98 10.93 49.56
N LYS A 552 5.11 9.91 49.42
CA LYS A 552 5.35 8.80 48.52
C LYS A 552 5.04 9.25 47.09
N VAL A 553 5.91 8.87 46.19
CA VAL A 553 5.82 9.17 44.75
C VAL A 553 6.26 7.98 43.93
N ASP A 554 5.69 7.88 42.74
CA ASP A 554 6.13 6.93 41.74
C ASP A 554 7.20 7.59 40.87
N ALA A 555 8.41 7.05 40.89
CA ALA A 555 9.48 7.51 40.03
C ALA A 555 9.56 6.66 38.79
N TYR A 556 9.43 7.30 37.64
CA TYR A 556 9.65 6.71 36.32
C TYR A 556 10.91 7.31 35.72
N TYR A 557 11.78 6.47 35.17
CA TYR A 557 13.06 6.95 34.67
C TYR A 557 13.48 6.26 33.37
N LEU A 558 14.20 7.00 32.55
CA LEU A 558 14.80 6.51 31.33
C LEU A 558 16.23 6.04 31.63
N THR A 559 16.68 5.08 30.84
CA THR A 559 18.06 4.54 30.98
C THR A 559 18.84 4.75 29.70
N ASP A 560 20.16 4.94 29.84
CA ASP A 560 21.10 4.87 28.72
C ASP A 560 21.32 3.42 28.23
N GLU A 561 22.24 3.23 27.28
CA GLU A 561 22.61 1.88 26.79
C GLU A 561 23.24 0.99 27.86
N ASP A 562 23.88 1.57 28.86
CA ASP A 562 24.53 0.88 29.97
C ASP A 562 23.56 0.60 31.14
N GLY A 563 22.32 1.03 31.05
CA GLY A 563 21.29 0.84 32.07
C GLY A 563 21.29 1.89 33.18
N ASN A 564 22.11 2.95 33.11
CA ASN A 564 22.10 4.02 34.08
C ASN A 564 20.91 4.96 33.88
N ALA A 565 20.28 5.41 34.97
CA ALA A 565 19.21 6.37 34.92
C ALA A 565 19.70 7.74 34.36
N THR A 566 19.02 8.27 33.39
CA THR A 566 19.36 9.55 32.72
C THR A 566 18.36 10.67 32.99
N ASP A 567 17.07 10.39 32.90
CA ASP A 567 15.98 11.33 33.15
C ASP A 567 15.00 10.69 34.12
N VAL A 568 14.75 11.32 35.25
CA VAL A 568 13.87 10.83 36.32
C VAL A 568 12.69 11.77 36.49
N TYR A 569 11.49 11.24 36.45
CA TYR A 569 10.23 11.96 36.63
C TYR A 569 9.47 11.35 37.81
N ILE A 570 8.92 12.19 38.67
CA ILE A 570 8.09 11.73 39.79
C ILE A 570 6.63 12.09 39.57
N PHE A 571 5.78 11.12 39.91
CA PHE A 571 4.31 11.25 39.76
C PHE A 571 3.64 10.95 41.10
N GLN A 572 2.49 11.52 41.31
CA GLN A 572 1.59 11.21 42.39
C GLN A 572 0.15 11.24 41.87
N ASN A 573 -0.62 10.16 42.05
CA ASN A 573 -1.97 10.00 41.53
C ASN A 573 -2.05 10.34 40.03
N ASP A 574 -1.14 9.76 39.23
CA ASP A 574 -1.05 9.96 37.79
C ASP A 574 -0.70 11.40 37.34
N ARG A 575 -0.49 12.31 38.25
CA ARG A 575 -0.07 13.68 37.96
C ARG A 575 1.43 13.82 38.03
N LEU A 576 2.04 14.36 36.99
CA LEU A 576 3.46 14.74 36.98
C LEU A 576 3.74 15.80 38.06
N ILE A 577 4.59 15.46 39.00
CA ILE A 577 5.01 16.36 40.10
C ILE A 577 6.24 17.15 39.68
N ASP A 578 7.31 16.42 39.26
CA ASP A 578 8.57 17.08 38.92
C ASP A 578 9.42 16.21 38.00
N LYS A 579 10.37 16.85 37.31
CA LYS A 579 11.53 16.22 36.71
C LYS A 579 12.70 16.42 37.67
N LEU A 580 13.26 15.33 38.18
CA LEU A 580 14.38 15.38 39.12
C LEU A 580 15.69 15.72 38.41
N GLU A 581 16.61 16.33 39.14
CA GLU A 581 17.92 16.74 38.65
C GLU A 581 19.03 15.90 39.29
N ASP A 582 20.00 15.51 38.44
CA ASP A 582 21.24 14.89 38.88
C ASP A 582 22.19 15.98 39.36
N VAL A 583 22.43 16.05 40.66
CA VAL A 583 23.31 17.05 41.26
C VAL A 583 24.74 16.58 41.37
N GLY A 584 24.95 15.27 41.29
CA GLY A 584 26.27 14.65 41.46
C GLY A 584 26.78 14.66 42.90
N THR A 585 27.91 14.03 43.10
CA THR A 585 28.65 14.01 44.35
C THR A 585 30.05 14.59 44.12
N PHE A 586 30.62 15.26 45.09
CA PHE A 586 31.94 15.83 44.98
C PHE A 586 32.91 15.18 46.02
N ASN A 587 34.19 15.21 45.71
CA ASN A 587 35.21 14.71 46.66
C ASN A 587 35.35 15.68 47.81
N THR A 588 35.31 15.16 49.05
CA THR A 588 35.45 15.95 50.29
C THR A 588 36.89 16.32 50.60
N ALA A 589 37.86 15.65 50.00
CA ALA A 589 39.28 15.94 50.24
C ALA A 589 39.75 17.07 49.31
N ASP A 590 39.97 18.25 49.85
CA ASP A 590 40.34 19.45 49.07
C ASP A 590 41.57 19.22 48.18
N ALA A 591 42.51 18.37 48.60
CA ALA A 591 43.73 18.04 47.86
C ALA A 591 43.45 17.20 46.58
N GLU A 592 42.28 16.53 46.50
CA GLU A 592 41.88 15.66 45.39
C GLU A 592 40.75 16.24 44.56
N GLN A 593 40.22 17.41 44.95
CA GLN A 593 39.10 18.05 44.23
C GLN A 593 39.53 18.49 42.85
N THR A 594 38.71 18.10 41.89
CA THR A 594 38.77 18.60 40.53
C THR A 594 37.90 19.87 40.36
N ASP A 595 38.07 20.60 39.26
CA ASP A 595 37.19 21.76 38.98
C ASP A 595 35.74 21.36 38.86
N LYS A 596 35.45 20.14 38.39
CA LYS A 596 34.11 19.57 38.32
C LYS A 596 33.52 19.35 39.74
N ASP A 597 34.33 18.88 40.72
CA ASP A 597 33.89 18.75 42.09
C ASP A 597 33.50 20.10 42.70
N LYS A 598 34.30 21.14 42.44
CA LYS A 598 34.01 22.49 42.90
C LYS A 598 32.72 23.04 42.29
N GLU A 599 32.47 22.77 41.01
CA GLU A 599 31.21 23.14 40.31
C GLU A 599 30.02 22.43 40.96
N ILE A 600 30.10 21.12 41.18
CA ILE A 600 29.07 20.32 41.86
C ILE A 600 28.79 20.90 43.25
N PHE A 601 29.83 21.19 44.02
CA PHE A 601 29.70 21.76 45.37
C PHE A 601 28.96 23.12 45.31
N VAL A 602 29.35 24.01 44.40
CA VAL A 602 28.70 25.32 44.24
C VAL A 602 27.24 25.15 43.86
N ASN A 603 26.90 24.22 42.95
CA ASN A 603 25.52 23.95 42.54
C ASN A 603 24.68 23.40 43.72
N GLN A 604 25.20 22.50 44.53
CA GLN A 604 24.53 22.04 45.73
C GLN A 604 24.31 23.17 46.74
N GLN A 605 25.32 24.04 46.99
CA GLN A 605 25.17 25.22 47.84
C GLN A 605 24.11 26.20 47.38
N LYS A 606 24.00 26.44 46.05
CA LYS A 606 22.95 27.28 45.47
C LYS A 606 21.55 26.67 45.75
N LYS A 607 21.37 25.38 45.61
CA LYS A 607 20.09 24.71 45.91
C LYS A 607 19.73 24.81 47.41
N ILE A 608 20.69 24.58 48.29
CA ILE A 608 20.48 24.75 49.73
C ILE A 608 20.12 26.22 50.06
N ALA A 609 20.79 27.19 49.46
CA ALA A 609 20.48 28.60 49.66
C ALA A 609 19.08 28.97 49.17
N ALA A 610 18.67 28.41 48.00
CA ALA A 610 17.31 28.59 47.45
C ALA A 610 16.26 28.02 48.40
N PHE A 611 16.48 26.80 48.92
CA PHE A 611 15.62 26.18 49.93
C PHE A 611 15.45 27.07 51.16
N ASN A 612 16.58 27.55 51.74
CA ASN A 612 16.54 28.45 52.92
C ASN A 612 15.81 29.75 52.63
N ALA A 613 15.98 30.32 51.43
CA ALA A 613 15.30 31.55 51.02
C ALA A 613 13.80 31.33 50.92
N TYR A 614 13.37 30.20 50.34
CA TYR A 614 11.96 29.82 50.24
C TYR A 614 11.31 29.66 51.62
N VAL A 615 11.96 28.92 52.55
CA VAL A 615 11.46 28.72 53.91
C VAL A 615 11.37 30.07 54.67
N LYS A 616 12.40 30.89 54.58
CA LYS A 616 12.38 32.26 55.22
C LYS A 616 11.28 33.17 54.69
N LYS A 617 11.05 33.14 53.37
CA LYS A 617 10.00 33.92 52.71
C LYS A 617 8.61 33.52 53.18
N ASN A 618 8.38 32.24 53.47
CA ASN A 618 7.11 31.70 53.88
C ASN A 618 7.04 31.40 55.40
N ALA A 619 7.93 32.05 56.20
CA ALA A 619 7.94 31.88 57.64
C ALA A 619 6.61 32.36 58.25
N ILE A 620 6.04 31.54 59.10
CA ILE A 620 4.78 31.81 59.79
C ILE A 620 5.10 32.49 61.12
N ALA A 621 4.50 33.65 61.36
CA ALA A 621 4.57 34.31 62.63
C ALA A 621 3.72 33.58 63.68
N SER A 622 4.28 33.38 64.87
CA SER A 622 3.49 32.83 65.99
C SER A 622 2.46 33.84 66.49
N VAL A 623 1.31 33.36 66.87
CA VAL A 623 0.27 34.16 67.52
C VAL A 623 0.19 33.85 69.00
N GLY A 624 0.01 34.88 69.85
CA GLY A 624 -0.30 34.68 71.27
C GLY A 624 -1.76 34.35 71.43
N ILE A 625 -2.05 33.31 72.25
CA ILE A 625 -3.41 32.95 72.61
C ILE A 625 -3.56 33.22 74.11
N SER A 626 -4.48 34.09 74.48
CA SER A 626 -4.92 34.29 75.89
C SER A 626 -6.41 34.03 76.01
N LYS A 627 -6.83 33.46 77.11
CA LYS A 627 -8.27 33.40 77.41
C LYS A 627 -8.71 34.82 77.83
N PRO A 628 -9.80 35.34 77.32
CA PRO A 628 -10.34 36.60 77.77
C PRO A 628 -10.71 36.41 79.27
N GLU A 629 -10.27 37.40 80.11
CA GLU A 629 -10.44 37.34 81.58
C GLU A 629 -11.89 37.52 82.04
N HIS A 630 -12.81 37.92 81.26
CA HIS A 630 -14.26 37.89 81.51
C HIS A 630 -15.02 37.77 80.18
N SER A 631 -15.56 36.62 79.89
CA SER A 631 -16.80 36.52 79.19
C SER A 631 -17.83 35.97 80.12
N GLU A 632 -18.78 36.82 80.51
CA GLU A 632 -20.09 36.32 80.99
C GLU A 632 -20.50 35.18 80.07
N GLU A 633 -21.02 34.09 80.65
CA GLU A 633 -21.48 32.91 79.87
C GLU A 633 -22.34 33.39 78.70
N ALA A 634 -21.74 33.47 77.56
CA ALA A 634 -22.55 33.63 76.35
C ALA A 634 -23.44 32.38 76.28
N ALA A 635 -24.71 32.60 76.24
CA ALA A 635 -25.74 31.55 76.05
C ALA A 635 -25.28 30.63 74.87
N PRO A 636 -25.39 29.32 75.01
CA PRO A 636 -24.99 28.42 73.92
C PRO A 636 -25.65 28.91 72.62
N PRO A 637 -24.93 28.96 71.55
CA PRO A 637 -25.50 29.36 70.25
C PRO A 637 -26.73 28.46 69.98
N PRO A 638 -27.80 29.02 69.46
CA PRO A 638 -28.99 28.22 69.14
C PRO A 638 -28.59 27.05 68.23
N PRO A 639 -29.23 25.89 68.40
CA PRO A 639 -28.92 24.73 67.55
C PRO A 639 -28.96 25.15 66.10
N LEU A 640 -27.94 24.85 65.34
CA LEU A 640 -27.93 24.99 63.88
C LEU A 640 -29.10 24.16 63.35
N GLU A 641 -30.18 24.83 62.96
CA GLU A 641 -31.23 24.17 62.16
C GLU A 641 -30.60 23.83 60.82
N LEU A 642 -30.26 22.57 60.64
CA LEU A 642 -29.92 22.03 59.35
C LEU A 642 -31.16 22.20 58.46
N PRO A 643 -31.00 22.72 57.23
CA PRO A 643 -32.12 22.73 56.29
C PRO A 643 -32.61 21.29 56.11
N PRO A 644 -33.94 21.08 55.96
CA PRO A 644 -34.47 19.75 55.77
C PRO A 644 -33.78 19.08 54.57
N MET A 645 -33.22 17.90 54.80
CA MET A 645 -32.73 17.08 53.71
C MET A 645 -33.90 16.82 52.74
N GLU A 646 -33.80 17.37 51.54
CA GLU A 646 -34.70 16.96 50.46
C GLU A 646 -34.50 15.46 50.26
N SER A 647 -35.60 14.72 50.32
CA SER A 647 -35.66 13.28 50.08
C SER A 647 -35.01 12.99 48.70
N GLU A 648 -34.03 12.13 48.70
CA GLU A 648 -33.50 11.54 47.47
C GLU A 648 -34.66 10.98 46.65
N GLN A 649 -35.01 11.65 45.56
CA GLN A 649 -35.77 11.02 44.50
C GLN A 649 -34.86 10.01 43.83
N GLU A 650 -35.13 8.73 44.02
CA GLU A 650 -34.57 7.65 43.23
C GLU A 650 -34.83 7.94 41.76
N MET A 651 -33.80 8.41 41.04
CA MET A 651 -33.83 8.42 39.59
C MET A 651 -33.61 6.98 39.14
N GLU A 652 -34.66 6.31 38.71
CA GLU A 652 -34.56 5.07 37.93
C GLU A 652 -33.85 5.38 36.61
N VAL A 653 -32.58 5.06 36.55
CA VAL A 653 -31.81 5.08 35.30
C VAL A 653 -32.11 3.80 34.54
N THR A 654 -33.05 3.87 33.63
CA THR A 654 -33.34 2.79 32.67
C THR A 654 -32.21 2.79 31.65
N TYR A 655 -31.31 1.82 31.73
CA TYR A 655 -30.32 1.53 30.67
C TYR A 655 -31.03 0.81 29.53
N HIS A 656 -31.21 1.47 28.40
CA HIS A 656 -31.47 0.81 27.12
C HIS A 656 -30.16 0.23 26.62
N ILE A 657 -29.98 -1.07 26.80
CA ILE A 657 -28.97 -1.83 26.10
C ILE A 657 -29.50 -2.02 24.66
N SER A 658 -29.03 -1.20 23.74
CA SER A 658 -29.22 -1.49 22.33
C SER A 658 -28.23 -2.62 21.94
N ASP A 659 -28.82 -3.73 21.54
CA ASP A 659 -28.08 -4.90 21.03
C ASP A 659 -27.32 -4.52 19.77
N PRO A 660 -25.94 -4.62 19.74
CA PRO A 660 -25.16 -4.24 18.57
C PRO A 660 -25.20 -5.26 17.42
N LEU A 661 -26.06 -6.27 17.49
CA LEU A 661 -26.14 -7.36 16.51
C LEU A 661 -27.40 -7.36 15.63
N ALA A 662 -28.19 -6.28 15.63
CA ALA A 662 -29.44 -6.23 14.86
C ALA A 662 -29.29 -5.71 13.42
N ASP A 663 -28.07 -5.29 13.00
CA ASP A 663 -27.79 -4.83 11.63
C ASP A 663 -26.49 -5.45 11.09
N LEU A 664 -26.51 -6.77 10.87
CA LEU A 664 -25.55 -7.47 10.02
C LEU A 664 -26.30 -8.51 9.17
#